data_a1bdf0c3258a5f8db5f4d24218a65859
#
_entry.id   a1bdf0c3258a5f8db5f4d24218a65859
#
_cell.length_a   1.000
_cell.length_b   1.000
_cell.length_c   1.000
_cell.angle_alpha   90.00
_cell.angle_beta   90.00
_cell.angle_gamma   90.00
#
_symmetry.space_group_name_H-M   'P 1'
#
loop_
_entity.id
_entity.type
_entity.pdbx_description
1 polymer ?
#
loop_
_entity_poly.entity_id
_entity_poly.type
_entity_poly.pdbx_seq_one_letter_code
_entity_poly.pdbx_strand_id
1 'polypeptide(L)'
;MKWRSMKSKVIVIVGICLTLGGAAAVAQAATGGTLGVSTLIQRIVPTGSGNFKTLTTAPGEAYTTRDGSEQGEAIGTAKPGREKRRKSLAYFGQMTDFQLADEESPARVEFLDPQGGPFTSAWRPAEALNPFEENEIIRQMNAFADKPPNRSGIGRPRAKMDFVINTGDIADSQQYNEVLWNRQLVEGATVNPGSGVDPAPYVGENPLCPEGLAIRDSANPSLYTGVQDRNDWPSGQEGYFYEPDAPGHYPDGPGTERPYADAPAYPGLMDRAQKPFRAVGLDVPSYMAFGNHDSLVQGNAWATSIFNKLATGCLKPVNDAEANSGLSNGPLFGLVINSSLTIAQLLGLYEDNPEYFMGVPPDPGRRLVSKKAYKNIFKAGNDPNGHGFGFVDPAEDVASKGSAGYYSFSPGRGIRFITLDTNSEGGRILVSSEGNLDTPQFNWFEKELKKATARNELVIVFSHHAVTSLGANVPDENAPSCGSVAAAGAPGCDADPRASTPIKLEGDLLELMHKYPNAIAWVAGHSHDNRVIPYPDPDGDGGFWSIRTAAIADWPKQNRLIELFDNRDGDLSIFGTVIDHAAPVPAPEPGAAAAGMSVAELGSLARTIGYNDNQSGGEHCAPNRCGEGDISDRNVELLIEDPRRAEPDLTRITISPKRRAIVSGRQTVLTVRVSNTGTAPATGVRVRLSSSNRRVRVPKTVRIGSIGRDGTASVEVRVRSYGRPGDRARITASVAGRSAGTLLVLRPRGGRR
;
A
#
# COMPACT_ATOMS: atom_id res chain seq x y z
N MET A 1 -43.30 47.51 4.28
CA MET A 1 -42.09 47.95 3.58
C MET A 1 -40.79 47.58 4.30
N LYS A 2 -40.75 46.49 5.06
CA LYS A 2 -39.52 46.02 5.79
C LYS A 2 -39.11 44.57 5.50
N TRP A 3 -39.74 43.90 4.54
CA TRP A 3 -39.47 42.47 4.25
C TRP A 3 -38.62 42.21 3.01
N ARG A 4 -38.31 43.22 2.20
CA ARG A 4 -37.47 43.10 1.00
C ARG A 4 -35.95 43.18 1.27
N SER A 5 -35.53 43.70 2.41
CA SER A 5 -34.11 43.91 2.73
C SER A 5 -33.41 42.65 3.33
N MET A 6 -34.19 41.77 3.95
CA MET A 6 -33.61 40.55 4.58
C MET A 6 -33.32 39.39 3.61
N LYS A 7 -34.06 39.27 2.49
CA LYS A 7 -33.80 38.24 1.49
C LYS A 7 -32.52 38.49 0.67
N SER A 8 -32.19 39.76 0.45
CA SER A 8 -30.96 40.11 -0.28
C SER A 8 -29.67 39.86 0.52
N LYS A 9 -29.71 40.00 1.86
CA LYS A 9 -28.53 39.76 2.71
C LYS A 9 -28.20 38.29 2.88
N VAL A 10 -29.19 37.38 2.89
CA VAL A 10 -28.99 35.95 3.01
C VAL A 10 -28.42 35.33 1.71
N ILE A 11 -28.87 35.85 0.55
CA ILE A 11 -28.34 35.38 -0.75
C ILE A 11 -26.89 35.82 -0.96
N VAL A 12 -26.51 37.02 -0.50
CA VAL A 12 -25.14 37.52 -0.60
C VAL A 12 -24.18 36.74 0.32
N ILE A 13 -24.62 36.35 1.53
CA ILE A 13 -23.77 35.54 2.45
C ILE A 13 -23.58 34.14 1.94
N VAL A 14 -24.60 33.48 1.37
CA VAL A 14 -24.48 32.15 0.77
C VAL A 14 -23.63 32.17 -0.51
N GLY A 15 -23.74 33.23 -1.32
CA GLY A 15 -22.91 33.44 -2.50
C GLY A 15 -21.43 33.70 -2.16
N ILE A 16 -21.14 34.43 -1.09
CA ILE A 16 -19.77 34.69 -0.65
C ILE A 16 -19.12 33.42 -0.06
N CYS A 17 -19.84 32.57 0.68
CA CYS A 17 -19.31 31.32 1.18
C CYS A 17 -19.02 30.29 0.06
N LEU A 18 -19.84 30.28 -1.00
CA LEU A 18 -19.58 29.40 -2.18
C LEU A 18 -18.43 29.91 -3.04
N THR A 19 -18.26 31.24 -3.16
CA THR A 19 -17.14 31.82 -3.90
C THR A 19 -15.82 31.76 -3.12
N LEU A 20 -15.82 31.84 -1.79
CA LEU A 20 -14.61 31.66 -0.97
C LEU A 20 -14.14 30.22 -0.94
N GLY A 21 -15.04 29.23 -0.91
CA GLY A 21 -14.68 27.81 -1.02
C GLY A 21 -14.13 27.45 -2.40
N GLY A 22 -14.72 27.99 -3.47
CA GLY A 22 -14.25 27.84 -4.84
C GLY A 22 -12.94 28.59 -5.11
N ALA A 23 -12.79 29.80 -4.55
CA ALA A 23 -11.58 30.60 -4.70
C ALA A 23 -10.38 29.99 -3.94
N ALA A 24 -10.60 29.34 -2.78
CA ALA A 24 -9.53 28.65 -2.07
C ALA A 24 -9.05 27.38 -2.81
N ALA A 25 -9.97 26.63 -3.42
CA ALA A 25 -9.61 25.48 -4.26
C ALA A 25 -8.90 25.90 -5.57
N VAL A 26 -9.40 26.99 -6.19
CA VAL A 26 -8.78 27.57 -7.40
C VAL A 26 -7.44 28.23 -7.08
N ALA A 27 -7.29 28.88 -5.91
CA ALA A 27 -6.00 29.44 -5.50
C ALA A 27 -4.95 28.36 -5.22
N GLN A 28 -5.36 27.21 -4.67
CA GLN A 28 -4.45 26.08 -4.43
C GLN A 28 -4.05 25.38 -5.75
N ALA A 29 -4.96 25.29 -6.70
CA ALA A 29 -4.65 24.82 -8.07
C ALA A 29 -3.74 25.80 -8.82
N ALA A 30 -3.87 27.12 -8.58
CA ALA A 30 -3.01 28.13 -9.20
C ALA A 30 -1.57 28.15 -8.63
N THR A 31 -1.34 27.53 -7.47
CA THR A 31 0.02 27.40 -6.88
C THR A 31 0.72 26.09 -7.24
N GLY A 32 0.13 25.24 -8.11
CA GLY A 32 0.74 23.98 -8.55
C GLY A 32 0.86 22.90 -7.46
N GLY A 33 0.18 23.04 -6.32
CA GLY A 33 0.22 22.08 -5.22
C GLY A 33 -0.71 20.89 -5.44
N THR A 34 -0.24 19.69 -5.12
CA THR A 34 -1.00 18.42 -5.22
C THR A 34 -1.54 17.95 -3.89
N LEU A 35 -1.12 18.55 -2.77
CA LEU A 35 -1.49 18.13 -1.41
C LEU A 35 -3.02 18.18 -1.19
N GLY A 36 -3.62 17.02 -0.90
CA GLY A 36 -5.05 16.87 -0.69
C GLY A 36 -5.88 17.00 -1.99
N VAL A 37 -5.23 16.93 -3.15
CA VAL A 37 -5.87 16.96 -4.47
C VAL A 37 -5.70 15.60 -5.14
N SER A 38 -6.80 14.97 -5.56
CA SER A 38 -6.76 13.70 -6.30
C SER A 38 -6.78 13.93 -7.81
N THR A 39 -6.47 12.89 -8.56
CA THR A 39 -6.54 12.92 -10.04
C THR A 39 -7.96 13.10 -10.59
N LEU A 40 -8.99 13.01 -9.75
CA LEU A 40 -10.35 13.47 -10.09
C LEU A 40 -10.43 14.97 -10.36
N ILE A 41 -9.55 15.75 -9.75
CA ILE A 41 -9.55 17.22 -9.80
C ILE A 41 -8.43 17.73 -10.70
N GLN A 42 -7.23 17.12 -10.59
CA GLN A 42 -6.03 17.60 -11.24
C GLN A 42 -5.12 16.43 -11.56
N ARG A 43 -4.53 16.41 -12.75
CA ARG A 43 -3.48 15.48 -13.19
C ARG A 43 -2.18 16.22 -13.40
N ILE A 44 -1.09 15.48 -13.36
CA ILE A 44 0.24 15.97 -13.74
C ILE A 44 0.52 15.50 -15.16
N VAL A 45 0.99 16.40 -16.00
CA VAL A 45 1.25 16.14 -17.42
C VAL A 45 2.55 16.82 -17.84
N PRO A 46 3.24 16.28 -18.87
CA PRO A 46 4.45 16.91 -19.40
C PRO A 46 4.15 18.23 -20.12
N THR A 47 5.15 19.09 -20.12
CA THR A 47 5.14 20.36 -20.86
C THR A 47 6.55 20.69 -21.34
N GLY A 48 6.65 21.62 -22.30
CA GLY A 48 7.93 22.04 -22.88
C GLY A 48 8.21 21.35 -24.23
N SER A 49 9.13 21.93 -24.99
CA SER A 49 9.49 21.50 -26.35
C SER A 49 10.83 20.77 -26.42
N GLY A 50 11.64 20.78 -25.36
CA GLY A 50 12.94 20.09 -25.30
C GLY A 50 12.79 18.58 -25.16
N ASN A 51 13.89 17.83 -25.28
CA ASN A 51 13.89 16.38 -25.05
C ASN A 51 13.65 16.06 -23.56
N PHE A 52 14.22 16.83 -22.65
CA PHE A 52 13.88 16.76 -21.22
C PHE A 52 12.63 17.60 -20.95
N LYS A 53 11.56 16.97 -20.50
CA LYS A 53 10.27 17.62 -20.21
C LYS A 53 10.20 18.13 -18.78
N THR A 54 9.59 19.27 -18.62
CA THR A 54 9.08 19.70 -17.32
C THR A 54 7.64 19.24 -17.13
N LEU A 55 7.13 19.31 -15.91
CA LEU A 55 5.78 18.86 -15.58
C LEU A 55 4.90 20.05 -15.19
N THR A 56 3.62 19.96 -15.51
CA THR A 56 2.60 20.93 -15.16
C THR A 56 1.31 20.21 -14.79
N THR A 57 0.31 20.98 -14.38
CA THR A 57 -1.00 20.46 -14.00
C THR A 57 -2.02 20.62 -15.12
N ALA A 58 -2.92 19.65 -15.26
CA ALA A 58 -4.06 19.65 -16.18
C ALA A 58 -5.36 19.29 -15.42
N PRO A 59 -6.54 19.54 -16.01
CA PRO A 59 -7.80 19.09 -15.42
C PRO A 59 -7.82 17.59 -15.14
N GLY A 60 -8.48 17.22 -14.04
CA GLY A 60 -8.61 15.84 -13.63
C GLY A 60 -9.58 15.01 -14.48
N GLU A 61 -9.74 13.75 -14.10
CA GLU A 61 -10.55 12.74 -14.80
C GLU A 61 -11.64 12.22 -13.87
N ALA A 62 -12.89 12.16 -14.36
CA ALA A 62 -14.01 11.60 -13.62
C ALA A 62 -13.86 10.08 -13.44
N TYR A 63 -14.66 9.51 -12.53
CA TYR A 63 -14.76 8.06 -12.42
C TYR A 63 -15.33 7.43 -13.69
N THR A 64 -14.70 6.34 -14.12
CA THR A 64 -15.27 5.40 -15.10
C THR A 64 -15.99 4.30 -14.33
N THR A 65 -17.29 4.11 -14.59
CA THR A 65 -18.05 3.01 -14.00
C THR A 65 -17.87 1.77 -14.85
N ARG A 66 -17.50 0.63 -14.24
CA ARG A 66 -17.30 -0.67 -14.89
C ARG A 66 -18.11 -1.73 -14.17
N ASP A 67 -18.72 -2.63 -14.93
CA ASP A 67 -19.56 -3.75 -14.45
C ASP A 67 -18.98 -5.13 -14.74
N GLY A 68 -17.83 -5.19 -15.43
CA GLY A 68 -17.12 -6.43 -15.77
C GLY A 68 -17.51 -7.03 -17.11
N SER A 69 -18.49 -6.46 -17.82
CA SER A 69 -18.99 -6.99 -19.10
C SER A 69 -17.95 -7.01 -20.24
N GLU A 70 -16.84 -6.29 -20.08
CA GLU A 70 -15.73 -6.29 -21.02
C GLU A 70 -14.95 -7.63 -21.08
N GLN A 71 -15.14 -8.52 -20.12
CA GLN A 71 -14.57 -9.89 -20.09
C GLN A 71 -15.63 -10.98 -20.27
N GLY A 72 -16.83 -10.60 -20.73
CA GLY A 72 -17.93 -11.54 -21.00
C GLY A 72 -19.22 -11.12 -20.31
N GLU A 73 -19.51 -11.66 -19.14
CA GLU A 73 -20.71 -11.32 -18.36
C GLU A 73 -20.42 -10.25 -17.31
N ALA A 74 -21.41 -9.39 -17.06
CA ALA A 74 -21.32 -8.39 -16.02
C ALA A 74 -21.36 -9.06 -14.63
N ILE A 75 -20.40 -8.70 -13.77
CA ILE A 75 -20.34 -9.20 -12.38
C ILE A 75 -21.05 -8.30 -11.39
N GLY A 76 -21.61 -7.17 -11.85
CA GLY A 76 -22.42 -6.25 -11.06
C GLY A 76 -23.30 -5.36 -11.92
N THR A 77 -24.20 -4.59 -11.31
CA THR A 77 -25.18 -3.77 -12.03
C THR A 77 -25.27 -2.34 -11.50
N ALA A 78 -25.22 -1.37 -12.41
CA ALA A 78 -25.39 0.05 -12.10
C ALA A 78 -26.87 0.43 -11.89
N LYS A 79 -27.43 0.17 -10.71
CA LYS A 79 -28.83 0.51 -10.41
C LYS A 79 -29.01 2.01 -10.13
N PRO A 80 -30.08 2.68 -10.65
CA PRO A 80 -30.33 4.10 -10.46
C PRO A 80 -30.45 4.48 -8.98
N GLY A 81 -29.85 5.61 -8.59
CA GLY A 81 -29.94 6.19 -7.24
C GLY A 81 -29.08 5.48 -6.20
N ARG A 82 -28.16 4.58 -6.60
CA ARG A 82 -27.21 3.93 -5.68
C ARG A 82 -26.38 4.95 -4.90
N GLU A 83 -25.98 6.04 -5.54
CA GLU A 83 -25.18 7.10 -4.94
C GLU A 83 -25.85 7.77 -3.72
N LYS A 84 -27.20 7.72 -3.63
CA LYS A 84 -27.96 8.27 -2.50
C LYS A 84 -28.17 7.25 -1.38
N ARG A 85 -28.08 5.94 -1.68
CA ARG A 85 -28.38 4.85 -0.74
C ARG A 85 -27.13 4.21 -0.15
N ARG A 86 -26.01 4.24 -0.88
CA ARG A 86 -24.78 3.51 -0.55
C ARG A 86 -24.25 3.84 0.83
N LYS A 87 -23.68 2.85 1.49
CA LYS A 87 -23.07 2.92 2.82
C LYS A 87 -21.62 2.48 2.73
N SER A 88 -20.69 3.32 3.16
CA SER A 88 -19.29 2.96 3.25
C SER A 88 -19.08 1.76 4.20
N LEU A 89 -18.39 0.74 3.71
CA LEU A 89 -17.98 -0.44 4.46
C LEU A 89 -16.51 -0.39 4.85
N ALA A 90 -15.62 0.02 3.93
CA ALA A 90 -14.20 0.20 4.17
C ALA A 90 -13.67 1.42 3.41
N TYR A 91 -12.57 1.98 3.91
CA TYR A 91 -11.78 3.00 3.25
C TYR A 91 -10.32 2.81 3.63
N PHE A 92 -9.43 2.60 2.67
CA PHE A 92 -8.01 2.38 2.90
C PHE A 92 -7.17 2.93 1.74
N GLY A 93 -5.88 3.18 2.01
CA GLY A 93 -4.89 3.55 1.00
C GLY A 93 -4.09 2.33 0.55
N GLN A 94 -3.64 2.34 -0.70
CA GLN A 94 -2.63 1.41 -1.22
C GLN A 94 -1.41 2.21 -1.67
N MET A 95 -0.24 1.76 -1.24
CA MET A 95 1.09 2.16 -1.70
C MET A 95 1.81 0.89 -2.16
N THR A 96 2.73 0.99 -3.13
CA THR A 96 3.42 -0.18 -3.66
C THR A 96 4.70 0.19 -4.41
N ASP A 97 5.62 -0.75 -4.50
CA ASP A 97 6.78 -0.69 -5.40
C ASP A 97 7.63 0.59 -5.21
N PHE A 98 8.05 0.84 -3.98
CA PHE A 98 8.94 1.96 -3.66
C PHE A 98 10.35 1.74 -4.14
N GLN A 99 10.81 0.48 -4.03
CA GLN A 99 12.16 0.07 -4.38
C GLN A 99 13.20 1.07 -3.85
N LEU A 100 13.18 1.28 -2.52
CA LEU A 100 14.18 2.11 -1.86
C LEU A 100 15.55 1.51 -2.08
N ALA A 101 16.39 2.23 -2.80
CA ALA A 101 17.68 1.76 -3.26
C ALA A 101 18.83 2.46 -2.53
N ASP A 102 19.76 1.66 -2.00
CA ASP A 102 21.09 2.15 -1.64
C ASP A 102 21.99 2.08 -2.88
N GLU A 103 22.03 3.16 -3.66
CA GLU A 103 22.83 3.21 -4.90
C GLU A 103 24.33 3.07 -4.69
N GLU A 104 24.83 3.27 -3.48
CA GLU A 104 26.24 3.05 -3.16
C GLU A 104 26.54 1.57 -2.91
N SER A 105 25.53 0.71 -2.73
CA SER A 105 25.73 -0.71 -2.42
C SER A 105 26.46 -1.45 -3.53
N PRO A 106 27.54 -2.19 -3.19
CA PRO A 106 28.21 -3.07 -4.15
C PRO A 106 27.36 -4.25 -4.66
N ALA A 107 26.26 -4.58 -4.00
CA ALA A 107 25.36 -5.65 -4.44
C ALA A 107 24.35 -5.22 -5.51
N ARG A 108 24.32 -3.94 -5.87
CA ARG A 108 23.54 -3.47 -7.00
C ARG A 108 24.12 -4.00 -8.30
N VAL A 109 23.23 -4.25 -9.26
CA VAL A 109 23.62 -4.79 -10.58
C VAL A 109 23.42 -3.77 -11.70
N GLU A 110 23.57 -2.48 -11.37
CA GLU A 110 23.41 -1.35 -12.30
C GLU A 110 24.22 -1.51 -13.59
N PHE A 111 25.37 -2.20 -13.52
CA PHE A 111 26.21 -2.51 -14.68
C PHE A 111 25.50 -3.37 -15.76
N LEU A 112 24.35 -3.95 -15.45
CA LEU A 112 23.53 -4.66 -16.43
C LEU A 112 22.56 -3.74 -17.18
N ASP A 113 22.22 -2.58 -16.62
CA ASP A 113 21.25 -1.66 -17.21
C ASP A 113 21.59 -1.22 -18.64
N PRO A 114 22.87 -0.94 -19.00
CA PRO A 114 23.27 -0.63 -20.36
C PRO A 114 22.95 -1.69 -21.40
N GLN A 115 22.68 -2.92 -20.99
CA GLN A 115 22.35 -4.00 -21.91
C GLN A 115 20.91 -3.91 -22.43
N GLY A 116 20.03 -3.14 -21.74
CA GLY A 116 18.62 -3.04 -22.10
C GLY A 116 17.86 -4.37 -21.94
N GLY A 117 16.75 -4.50 -22.65
CA GLY A 117 15.93 -5.71 -22.60
C GLY A 117 15.37 -6.02 -21.21
N PRO A 118 15.68 -7.19 -20.61
CA PRO A 118 15.17 -7.54 -19.29
C PRO A 118 15.85 -6.77 -18.13
N PHE A 119 16.90 -5.98 -18.41
CA PHE A 119 17.69 -5.29 -17.40
C PHE A 119 17.41 -3.79 -17.29
N THR A 120 16.42 -3.27 -18.00
CA THR A 120 16.04 -1.84 -18.01
C THR A 120 15.55 -1.31 -16.66
N SER A 121 15.40 -2.16 -15.66
CA SER A 121 15.06 -1.81 -14.30
C SER A 121 16.21 -2.01 -13.30
N ALA A 122 17.40 -2.36 -13.79
CA ALA A 122 18.58 -2.55 -12.93
C ALA A 122 19.08 -1.22 -12.33
N TRP A 123 18.76 -0.10 -12.97
CA TRP A 123 19.02 1.24 -12.47
C TRP A 123 17.94 2.23 -12.96
N ARG A 124 17.66 3.25 -12.15
CA ARG A 124 16.74 4.35 -12.47
C ARG A 124 17.35 5.69 -12.09
N PRO A 125 17.28 6.72 -12.94
CA PRO A 125 17.97 7.99 -12.69
C PRO A 125 17.44 8.77 -11.47
N ALA A 126 16.29 8.40 -10.92
CA ALA A 126 15.67 9.05 -9.78
C ALA A 126 15.72 8.23 -8.49
N GLU A 127 16.26 7.01 -8.49
CA GLU A 127 16.07 6.05 -7.37
C GLU A 127 16.69 6.50 -6.05
N ALA A 128 17.82 7.24 -6.09
CA ALA A 128 18.39 7.85 -4.88
C ALA A 128 17.45 8.86 -4.20
N LEU A 129 16.44 9.35 -4.92
CA LEU A 129 15.46 10.31 -4.41
C LEU A 129 14.17 9.63 -3.88
N ASN A 130 14.02 8.33 -4.03
CA ASN A 130 12.81 7.58 -3.60
C ASN A 130 12.46 7.79 -2.11
N PRO A 131 13.40 7.89 -1.14
CA PRO A 131 13.04 8.17 0.25
C PRO A 131 12.31 9.51 0.44
N PHE A 132 12.67 10.53 -0.33
CA PHE A 132 12.04 11.85 -0.27
C PHE A 132 10.65 11.83 -0.92
N GLU A 133 10.52 11.09 -1.99
CA GLU A 133 9.26 10.90 -2.69
C GLU A 133 8.27 10.10 -1.83
N GLU A 134 8.69 9.01 -1.19
CA GLU A 134 7.87 8.25 -0.26
C GLU A 134 7.34 9.14 0.87
N ASN A 135 8.17 10.02 1.42
CA ASN A 135 7.72 10.99 2.42
C ASN A 135 6.58 11.89 1.91
N GLU A 136 6.61 12.31 0.64
CA GLU A 136 5.56 13.14 0.05
C GLU A 136 4.29 12.32 -0.28
N ILE A 137 4.43 11.02 -0.54
CA ILE A 137 3.30 10.08 -0.64
C ILE A 137 2.61 9.93 0.71
N ILE A 138 3.37 9.70 1.77
CA ILE A 138 2.85 9.63 3.14
C ILE A 138 2.11 10.91 3.51
N ARG A 139 2.66 12.08 3.15
CA ARG A 139 2.00 13.37 3.34
C ARG A 139 0.66 13.44 2.60
N GLN A 140 0.61 12.93 1.38
CA GLN A 140 -0.62 12.88 0.58
C GLN A 140 -1.65 11.92 1.19
N MET A 141 -1.24 10.73 1.63
CA MET A 141 -2.12 9.77 2.32
C MET A 141 -2.74 10.39 3.57
N ASN A 142 -1.94 11.10 4.38
CA ASN A 142 -2.43 11.80 5.58
C ASN A 142 -3.44 12.90 5.23
N ALA A 143 -3.27 13.61 4.12
CA ALA A 143 -4.22 14.62 3.66
C ALA A 143 -5.60 14.03 3.31
N PHE A 144 -5.64 12.74 2.97
CA PHE A 144 -6.87 11.98 2.69
C PHE A 144 -7.37 11.14 3.88
N ALA A 145 -6.64 11.03 4.99
CA ALA A 145 -6.98 10.14 6.11
C ALA A 145 -8.40 10.36 6.68
N ASP A 146 -8.93 11.59 6.66
CA ASP A 146 -10.29 11.93 7.08
C ASP A 146 -11.14 12.59 5.96
N LYS A 147 -10.64 12.55 4.72
CA LYS A 147 -11.24 13.21 3.55
C LYS A 147 -11.35 12.26 2.36
N PRO A 148 -12.17 11.19 2.46
CA PRO A 148 -12.34 10.27 1.35
C PRO A 148 -12.79 11.02 0.10
N PRO A 149 -12.30 10.65 -1.10
CA PRO A 149 -12.69 11.30 -2.36
C PRO A 149 -14.18 11.24 -2.62
N ASN A 150 -14.82 10.10 -2.31
CA ASN A 150 -16.24 9.91 -2.49
C ASN A 150 -17.02 10.28 -1.22
N ARG A 151 -17.76 11.37 -1.29
CA ARG A 151 -18.56 11.88 -0.17
C ARG A 151 -20.06 11.60 -0.28
N SER A 152 -20.48 10.83 -1.28
CA SER A 152 -21.87 10.50 -1.48
C SER A 152 -22.30 9.30 -0.62
N GLY A 153 -23.60 9.25 -0.26
CA GLY A 153 -24.16 8.12 0.50
C GLY A 153 -24.70 8.50 1.87
N ILE A 154 -25.28 7.51 2.56
CA ILE A 154 -25.92 7.66 3.87
C ILE A 154 -24.93 7.35 5.00
N GLY A 155 -24.89 8.23 5.99
CA GLY A 155 -24.42 7.88 7.35
C GLY A 155 -22.92 8.00 7.63
N ARG A 156 -22.09 8.40 6.66
CA ARG A 156 -20.68 8.74 6.92
C ARG A 156 -20.23 9.95 6.09
N PRO A 157 -20.57 11.17 6.50
CA PRO A 157 -20.02 12.36 5.83
C PRO A 157 -18.48 12.49 6.02
N ARG A 158 -17.86 11.65 6.87
CA ARG A 158 -16.42 11.59 7.15
C ARG A 158 -16.02 10.16 7.48
N ALA A 159 -15.87 9.30 6.46
CA ALA A 159 -15.17 8.05 6.65
C ALA A 159 -13.71 8.38 7.00
N LYS A 160 -13.17 7.81 8.07
CA LYS A 160 -11.73 7.82 8.32
C LYS A 160 -11.12 6.65 7.58
N MET A 161 -9.92 6.84 7.07
CA MET A 161 -9.12 5.76 6.53
C MET A 161 -8.88 4.72 7.62
N ASP A 162 -9.11 3.46 7.29
CA ASP A 162 -8.98 2.36 8.25
C ASP A 162 -7.50 1.97 8.45
N PHE A 163 -6.74 1.99 7.36
CA PHE A 163 -5.29 1.68 7.29
C PHE A 163 -4.74 2.06 5.91
N VAL A 164 -3.43 1.98 5.77
CA VAL A 164 -2.73 1.93 4.47
C VAL A 164 -2.10 0.56 4.34
N ILE A 165 -2.26 -0.09 3.17
CA ILE A 165 -1.53 -1.30 2.81
C ILE A 165 -0.40 -0.95 1.86
N ASN A 166 0.80 -1.45 2.15
CA ASN A 166 1.92 -1.49 1.22
C ASN A 166 1.95 -2.89 0.62
N THR A 167 1.78 -2.97 -0.69
CA THR A 167 1.68 -4.25 -1.40
C THR A 167 3.03 -4.78 -1.89
N GLY A 168 4.12 -4.45 -1.20
CA GLY A 168 5.44 -5.04 -1.41
C GLY A 168 6.40 -4.18 -2.21
N ASP A 169 7.60 -4.71 -2.40
CA ASP A 169 8.73 -4.04 -3.06
C ASP A 169 9.06 -2.69 -2.42
N ILE A 170 9.23 -2.70 -1.09
CA ILE A 170 9.66 -1.50 -0.36
C ILE A 170 11.17 -1.28 -0.45
N ALA A 171 11.95 -2.36 -0.40
CA ALA A 171 13.39 -2.37 -0.66
C ALA A 171 13.65 -2.64 -2.14
N ASP A 172 14.83 -2.28 -2.64
CA ASP A 172 15.26 -2.64 -3.98
C ASP A 172 16.07 -3.95 -4.00
N SER A 173 16.85 -4.18 -2.97
CA SER A 173 17.80 -5.30 -2.94
C SER A 173 17.77 -6.10 -1.65
N GLN A 174 16.64 -6.18 -0.93
CA GLN A 174 16.51 -6.94 0.31
C GLN A 174 17.51 -6.49 1.41
N GLN A 175 18.02 -5.28 1.37
CA GLN A 175 19.01 -4.80 2.34
C GLN A 175 18.35 -4.29 3.62
N TYR A 176 19.04 -4.47 4.75
CA TYR A 176 18.52 -4.05 6.07
C TYR A 176 18.30 -2.54 6.15
N ASN A 177 19.20 -1.72 5.59
CA ASN A 177 19.08 -0.27 5.59
C ASN A 177 17.87 0.18 4.76
N GLU A 178 17.64 -0.38 3.59
CA GLU A 178 16.48 -0.09 2.71
C GLU A 178 15.15 -0.41 3.43
N VAL A 179 15.04 -1.60 4.02
CA VAL A 179 13.86 -2.01 4.81
C VAL A 179 13.66 -1.10 6.03
N LEU A 180 14.76 -0.72 6.70
CA LEU A 180 14.71 0.18 7.85
C LEU A 180 14.26 1.59 7.46
N TRP A 181 14.68 2.11 6.31
CA TRP A 181 14.25 3.42 5.81
C TRP A 181 12.74 3.47 5.61
N ASN A 182 12.13 2.45 4.98
CA ASN A 182 10.67 2.41 4.82
C ASN A 182 9.97 2.40 6.19
N ARG A 183 10.40 1.56 7.14
CA ARG A 183 9.83 1.59 8.49
C ARG A 183 9.95 2.97 9.13
N GLN A 184 11.10 3.62 9.01
CA GLN A 184 11.32 4.97 9.55
C GLN A 184 10.43 6.01 8.88
N LEU A 185 10.20 5.89 7.57
CA LEU A 185 9.30 6.75 6.80
C LEU A 185 7.87 6.63 7.29
N VAL A 186 7.33 5.41 7.36
CA VAL A 186 5.93 5.20 7.79
C VAL A 186 5.70 5.52 9.27
N GLU A 187 6.72 5.40 10.12
CA GLU A 187 6.66 5.73 11.55
C GLU A 187 6.98 7.20 11.89
N GLY A 188 7.40 7.99 10.90
CA GLY A 188 7.79 9.39 11.12
C GLY A 188 9.08 9.54 11.92
N ALA A 189 10.03 8.63 11.75
CA ALA A 189 11.35 8.71 12.36
C ALA A 189 12.33 9.56 11.54
N THR A 190 13.55 9.70 11.99
CA THR A 190 14.63 10.27 11.17
C THR A 190 15.13 9.19 10.23
N VAL A 191 15.13 9.49 8.93
CA VAL A 191 15.67 8.64 7.86
C VAL A 191 17.05 9.17 7.51
N ASN A 192 18.01 8.27 7.41
CA ASN A 192 19.35 8.58 6.89
C ASN A 192 19.58 7.75 5.62
N PRO A 193 19.37 8.32 4.44
CA PRO A 193 19.60 7.62 3.17
C PRO A 193 21.08 7.38 2.88
N GLY A 194 21.98 8.19 3.46
CA GLY A 194 23.41 8.02 3.31
C GLY A 194 23.87 6.70 3.93
N SER A 195 24.61 5.93 3.17
CA SER A 195 25.25 4.69 3.60
C SER A 195 26.76 4.81 3.55
N GLY A 196 27.47 3.79 4.00
CA GLY A 196 28.92 3.83 4.09
C GLY A 196 29.42 4.42 5.41
N VAL A 197 30.03 3.58 6.22
CA VAL A 197 30.69 3.97 7.45
C VAL A 197 32.21 4.05 7.20
N ASP A 198 32.96 4.66 8.13
CA ASP A 198 34.41 4.65 8.07
C ASP A 198 34.90 3.20 7.84
N PRO A 199 35.64 2.95 6.73
CA PRO A 199 36.08 1.61 6.36
C PRO A 199 37.09 1.00 7.36
N ALA A 200 37.69 1.79 8.21
CA ALA A 200 38.75 1.33 9.11
C ALA A 200 38.39 0.11 9.97
N PRO A 201 37.17 0.00 10.55
CA PRO A 201 36.78 -1.20 11.31
C PRO A 201 36.58 -2.45 10.48
N TYR A 202 36.37 -2.32 9.17
CA TYR A 202 35.97 -3.41 8.27
C TYR A 202 37.07 -3.83 7.30
N VAL A 203 38.11 -3.04 7.15
CA VAL A 203 39.26 -3.38 6.30
C VAL A 203 39.96 -4.64 6.86
N GLY A 204 39.97 -5.69 6.06
CA GLY A 204 40.56 -6.97 6.45
C GLY A 204 39.55 -7.98 7.07
N GLU A 205 38.37 -7.54 7.51
CA GLU A 205 37.29 -8.44 7.96
C GLU A 205 36.38 -8.91 6.81
N ASN A 206 36.15 -8.02 5.80
CA ASN A 206 35.45 -8.40 4.58
C ASN A 206 36.47 -8.58 3.44
N PRO A 207 36.60 -9.81 2.87
CA PRO A 207 37.55 -10.08 1.80
C PRO A 207 37.29 -9.28 0.52
N LEU A 208 36.11 -8.69 0.35
CA LEU A 208 35.76 -7.79 -0.76
C LEU A 208 36.04 -6.32 -0.44
N CYS A 209 36.95 -6.08 0.50
CA CYS A 209 37.65 -4.81 0.72
C CYS A 209 39.17 -5.08 0.57
N PRO A 210 39.68 -5.35 -0.65
CA PRO A 210 41.08 -5.71 -0.86
C PRO A 210 42.02 -4.55 -0.49
N GLU A 211 43.18 -4.89 0.04
CA GLU A 211 44.22 -3.91 0.37
C GLU A 211 44.66 -3.15 -0.89
N GLY A 212 44.67 -1.82 -0.79
CA GLY A 212 45.04 -0.96 -1.91
C GLY A 212 43.89 -0.51 -2.81
N LEU A 213 42.68 -1.01 -2.60
CA LEU A 213 41.48 -0.44 -3.25
C LEU A 213 41.29 1.01 -2.83
N ALA A 214 41.26 1.91 -3.80
CA ALA A 214 40.98 3.32 -3.54
C ALA A 214 39.52 3.49 -3.18
N ILE A 215 39.22 3.64 -1.89
CA ILE A 215 37.88 3.96 -1.40
C ILE A 215 37.73 5.47 -1.38
N ARG A 216 36.68 5.93 -2.07
CA ARG A 216 36.42 7.34 -2.23
C ARG A 216 35.77 7.91 -1.00
N ASP A 217 36.07 9.16 -0.73
CA ASP A 217 35.45 9.98 0.30
C ASP A 217 35.19 9.25 1.63
N SER A 218 36.02 8.25 1.92
CA SER A 218 35.94 7.40 3.11
C SER A 218 35.89 8.15 4.43
N ALA A 219 36.32 9.44 4.42
CA ALA A 219 36.27 10.32 5.58
C ALA A 219 34.94 11.08 5.74
N ASN A 220 34.02 11.01 4.77
CA ASN A 220 32.77 11.76 4.79
C ASN A 220 31.58 10.95 4.24
N PRO A 221 30.88 10.19 5.08
CA PRO A 221 29.74 9.37 4.67
C PRO A 221 28.52 10.18 4.19
N SER A 222 28.60 11.49 4.13
CA SER A 222 27.57 12.37 3.58
C SER A 222 27.82 12.75 2.12
N LEU A 223 28.91 12.25 1.53
CA LEU A 223 29.19 12.40 0.11
C LEU A 223 28.75 11.13 -0.61
N TYR A 224 28.13 11.32 -1.74
CA TYR A 224 27.66 10.23 -2.58
C TYR A 224 28.85 9.54 -3.28
N THR A 225 28.85 8.21 -3.28
CA THR A 225 29.91 7.39 -3.90
C THR A 225 29.34 6.37 -4.87
N GLY A 226 28.13 6.59 -5.40
CA GLY A 226 27.47 5.71 -6.38
C GLY A 226 27.77 6.06 -7.84
N VAL A 227 26.96 5.50 -8.74
CA VAL A 227 27.20 5.57 -10.19
C VAL A 227 26.87 6.92 -10.83
N GLN A 228 26.23 7.81 -10.11
CA GLN A 228 25.83 9.14 -10.59
C GLN A 228 26.82 10.25 -10.20
N ASP A 229 28.07 9.91 -9.90
CA ASP A 229 29.16 10.86 -9.64
C ASP A 229 30.29 10.68 -10.65
N ARG A 230 30.23 11.50 -11.70
CA ARG A 230 31.14 11.44 -12.84
C ARG A 230 32.60 11.70 -12.52
N ASN A 231 32.85 12.55 -11.55
CA ASN A 231 34.23 12.90 -11.15
C ASN A 231 34.98 11.68 -10.61
N ASP A 232 34.23 10.67 -10.32
CA ASP A 232 34.67 9.52 -9.57
C ASP A 232 34.82 8.25 -10.38
N TRP A 233 34.43 8.25 -11.62
CA TRP A 233 34.50 7.09 -12.51
C TRP A 233 35.92 6.72 -12.97
N PRO A 234 36.23 5.44 -13.07
CA PRO A 234 37.41 5.00 -13.81
C PRO A 234 37.39 5.52 -15.24
N SER A 235 38.52 5.99 -15.73
CA SER A 235 38.62 6.53 -17.10
C SER A 235 38.09 5.52 -18.14
N GLY A 236 37.17 5.98 -19.00
CA GLY A 236 36.56 5.16 -20.09
C GLY A 236 35.14 4.71 -19.88
N GLN A 237 34.51 5.00 -18.73
CA GLN A 237 33.11 4.64 -18.45
C GLN A 237 32.21 5.85 -18.25
N GLU A 238 32.75 7.02 -18.45
CA GLU A 238 32.03 8.28 -18.35
C GLU A 238 30.86 8.28 -19.33
N GLY A 239 29.64 8.36 -18.81
CA GLY A 239 28.54 8.82 -19.59
C GLY A 239 27.37 7.87 -19.84
N TYR A 240 27.23 6.76 -19.12
CA TYR A 240 26.01 5.95 -19.22
C TYR A 240 24.92 6.43 -18.27
N PHE A 241 25.29 6.74 -17.01
CA PHE A 241 24.35 7.14 -15.98
C PHE A 241 24.12 8.65 -15.97
N TYR A 242 22.92 9.08 -15.56
CA TYR A 242 22.60 10.50 -15.39
C TYR A 242 23.46 11.11 -14.31
N GLU A 243 24.17 12.16 -14.68
CA GLU A 243 25.08 12.91 -13.80
C GLU A 243 24.51 14.31 -13.50
N PRO A 244 23.89 14.52 -12.32
CA PRO A 244 23.24 15.78 -12.01
C PRO A 244 24.18 16.95 -11.73
N ASP A 245 25.47 16.73 -11.46
CA ASP A 245 26.44 17.81 -11.23
C ASP A 245 26.97 18.42 -12.52
N ALA A 246 26.85 17.71 -13.64
CA ALA A 246 27.28 18.19 -14.94
C ALA A 246 26.17 18.08 -15.97
N PRO A 247 25.79 19.18 -16.67
CA PRO A 247 24.89 19.06 -17.81
C PRO A 247 25.59 18.17 -18.83
N GLY A 248 25.05 17.00 -19.08
CA GLY A 248 25.83 16.02 -19.74
C GLY A 248 25.18 15.25 -20.83
N HIS A 249 26.00 15.00 -21.82
CA HIS A 249 25.78 13.99 -22.83
C HIS A 249 26.13 12.62 -22.24
N TYR A 250 25.16 11.71 -22.31
CA TYR A 250 25.42 10.30 -22.07
C TYR A 250 25.58 9.63 -23.44
N PRO A 251 26.65 8.85 -23.64
CA PRO A 251 26.79 8.11 -24.87
C PRO A 251 25.62 7.16 -25.07
N ASP A 252 25.25 6.97 -26.33
CA ASP A 252 24.23 6.01 -26.74
C ASP A 252 24.69 4.59 -26.35
N GLY A 253 24.07 4.03 -25.31
CA GLY A 253 24.28 2.63 -24.96
C GLY A 253 23.35 1.72 -25.76
N PRO A 254 23.68 0.44 -25.93
CA PRO A 254 22.76 -0.54 -26.50
C PRO A 254 21.46 -0.59 -25.68
N GLY A 255 20.31 -0.38 -26.32
CA GLY A 255 18.99 -0.38 -25.68
C GLY A 255 18.51 0.99 -25.20
N THR A 256 19.30 2.04 -25.27
CA THR A 256 18.85 3.41 -25.01
C THR A 256 18.43 4.10 -26.31
N GLU A 257 17.15 4.40 -26.45
CA GLU A 257 16.64 5.14 -27.61
C GLU A 257 16.87 6.66 -27.50
N ARG A 258 17.17 7.16 -26.28
CA ARG A 258 17.43 8.58 -26.00
C ARG A 258 18.50 8.75 -24.93
N PRO A 259 19.61 9.40 -25.26
CA PRO A 259 20.58 9.84 -24.27
C PRO A 259 19.99 10.96 -23.40
N TYR A 260 20.46 11.09 -22.17
CA TYR A 260 20.12 12.23 -21.29
C TYR A 260 20.76 13.56 -21.74
N ALA A 261 21.04 13.73 -23.02
CA ALA A 261 21.80 14.85 -23.58
C ALA A 261 21.29 16.24 -23.16
N ASP A 262 19.97 16.34 -22.93
CA ASP A 262 19.32 17.58 -22.52
C ASP A 262 18.95 17.58 -21.02
N ALA A 263 19.36 16.58 -20.25
CA ALA A 263 19.07 16.55 -18.82
C ALA A 263 19.77 17.73 -18.11
N PRO A 264 19.03 18.49 -17.28
CA PRO A 264 19.59 19.65 -16.59
C PRO A 264 20.52 19.23 -15.46
N ALA A 265 21.52 20.07 -15.18
CA ALA A 265 22.31 19.94 -13.96
C ALA A 265 21.50 20.40 -12.72
N TYR A 266 21.73 19.71 -11.61
CA TYR A 266 21.32 20.10 -10.26
C TYR A 266 22.48 19.92 -9.30
N PRO A 267 23.45 20.87 -9.26
CA PRO A 267 24.70 20.70 -8.54
C PRO A 267 24.52 20.33 -7.07
N GLY A 268 25.20 19.25 -6.65
CA GLY A 268 25.14 18.67 -5.31
C GLY A 268 23.86 17.88 -5.01
N LEU A 269 23.13 17.40 -6.04
CA LEU A 269 21.88 16.65 -5.84
C LEU A 269 22.13 15.33 -5.13
N MET A 270 23.13 14.57 -5.56
CA MET A 270 23.41 13.25 -5.00
C MET A 270 23.91 13.36 -3.55
N ASP A 271 24.81 14.30 -3.25
CA ASP A 271 25.20 14.61 -1.87
C ASP A 271 24.04 15.06 -1.00
N ARG A 272 23.09 15.81 -1.57
CA ARG A 272 21.89 16.21 -0.85
C ARG A 272 20.98 15.01 -0.56
N ALA A 273 20.91 14.04 -1.47
CA ALA A 273 20.15 12.80 -1.29
C ALA A 273 20.69 11.93 -0.15
N GLN A 274 22.00 12.01 0.18
CA GLN A 274 22.59 11.27 1.30
C GLN A 274 22.27 11.88 2.69
N LYS A 275 21.69 13.08 2.76
CA LYS A 275 21.51 13.76 4.05
C LYS A 275 20.27 13.32 4.81
N PRO A 276 20.39 13.09 6.14
CA PRO A 276 19.27 12.73 6.98
C PRO A 276 18.15 13.77 6.96
N PHE A 277 16.91 13.28 7.07
CA PHE A 277 15.74 14.14 7.23
C PHE A 277 14.72 13.50 8.17
N ARG A 278 13.81 14.32 8.70
CA ARG A 278 12.70 13.87 9.53
C ARG A 278 11.51 13.52 8.63
N ALA A 279 11.08 12.28 8.66
CA ALA A 279 9.88 11.83 7.95
C ALA A 279 8.60 12.32 8.61
N VAL A 280 7.52 12.42 7.83
CA VAL A 280 6.20 12.85 8.31
C VAL A 280 5.53 11.74 9.12
N GLY A 281 5.62 10.50 8.69
CA GLY A 281 4.92 9.35 9.27
C GLY A 281 3.44 9.28 8.88
N LEU A 282 2.87 8.09 8.86
CA LEU A 282 1.44 7.88 8.60
C LEU A 282 0.59 8.18 9.85
N ASP A 283 -0.53 8.87 9.65
CA ASP A 283 -1.52 9.15 10.70
C ASP A 283 -2.49 7.97 10.96
N VAL A 284 -2.36 6.90 10.20
CA VAL A 284 -3.20 5.68 10.28
C VAL A 284 -2.31 4.44 10.31
N PRO A 285 -2.80 3.28 10.80
CA PRO A 285 -2.03 2.04 10.75
C PRO A 285 -1.54 1.72 9.34
N SER A 286 -0.31 1.25 9.21
CA SER A 286 0.26 0.74 7.96
C SER A 286 0.50 -0.76 8.06
N TYR A 287 0.17 -1.48 6.99
CA TYR A 287 0.37 -2.93 6.91
C TYR A 287 1.20 -3.27 5.68
N MET A 288 1.98 -4.36 5.75
CA MET A 288 2.97 -4.73 4.76
C MET A 288 2.65 -6.08 4.15
N ALA A 289 2.81 -6.22 2.84
CA ALA A 289 3.00 -7.49 2.14
C ALA A 289 4.44 -7.60 1.68
N PHE A 290 4.93 -8.80 1.40
CA PHE A 290 6.22 -8.99 0.77
C PHE A 290 6.11 -8.82 -0.74
N GLY A 291 7.12 -8.16 -1.35
CA GLY A 291 7.38 -8.17 -2.76
C GLY A 291 8.64 -8.97 -3.10
N ASN A 292 8.90 -9.23 -4.40
CA ASN A 292 10.08 -10.00 -4.81
C ASN A 292 11.39 -9.27 -4.49
N HIS A 293 11.45 -7.95 -4.55
CA HIS A 293 12.62 -7.15 -4.14
C HIS A 293 12.85 -7.17 -2.61
N ASP A 294 11.83 -7.48 -1.81
CA ASP A 294 11.95 -7.60 -0.35
C ASP A 294 12.61 -8.92 0.08
N SER A 295 12.72 -9.90 -0.83
CA SER A 295 13.26 -11.24 -0.55
C SER A 295 14.35 -11.71 -1.51
N LEU A 296 14.63 -10.94 -2.57
CA LEU A 296 15.65 -11.22 -3.57
C LEU A 296 16.48 -9.96 -3.84
N VAL A 297 17.72 -10.14 -4.27
CA VAL A 297 18.58 -9.03 -4.73
C VAL A 297 18.03 -8.50 -6.04
N GLN A 298 17.64 -7.23 -6.08
CA GLN A 298 16.93 -6.58 -7.18
C GLN A 298 15.78 -7.44 -7.77
N GLY A 299 15.03 -8.07 -6.87
CA GLY A 299 13.83 -8.83 -7.19
C GLY A 299 14.03 -10.14 -7.95
N ASN A 300 15.27 -10.52 -8.28
CA ASN A 300 15.56 -11.64 -9.19
C ASN A 300 16.61 -12.62 -8.69
N ALA A 301 17.63 -12.15 -7.99
CA ALA A 301 18.78 -12.98 -7.61
C ALA A 301 18.69 -13.43 -6.16
N TRP A 302 19.09 -14.66 -5.90
CA TRP A 302 19.13 -15.19 -4.53
C TRP A 302 20.08 -14.42 -3.63
N ALA A 303 19.66 -14.15 -2.40
CA ALA A 303 20.48 -13.60 -1.34
C ALA A 303 21.52 -14.64 -0.86
N THR A 304 22.63 -14.77 -1.58
CA THR A 304 23.73 -15.67 -1.22
C THR A 304 24.69 -15.06 -0.20
N SER A 305 25.53 -15.88 0.41
CA SER A 305 26.59 -15.40 1.29
C SER A 305 27.61 -14.48 0.55
N ILE A 306 27.79 -14.70 -0.76
CA ILE A 306 28.66 -13.86 -1.59
C ILE A 306 28.00 -12.48 -1.81
N PHE A 307 26.74 -12.45 -2.21
CA PHE A 307 26.00 -11.20 -2.32
C PHE A 307 25.98 -10.42 -1.00
N ASN A 308 25.80 -11.12 0.13
CA ASN A 308 25.84 -10.46 1.44
C ASN A 308 27.21 -9.85 1.77
N LYS A 309 28.31 -10.53 1.41
CA LYS A 309 29.66 -9.99 1.56
C LYS A 309 29.93 -8.86 0.56
N LEU A 310 29.41 -8.97 -0.65
CA LEU A 310 29.51 -7.92 -1.65
C LEU A 310 28.78 -6.65 -1.15
N ALA A 311 27.51 -6.77 -0.75
CA ALA A 311 26.71 -5.66 -0.24
C ALA A 311 27.41 -4.90 0.91
N THR A 312 27.97 -5.64 1.86
CA THR A 312 28.63 -5.04 3.03
C THR A 312 30.11 -4.68 2.80
N GLY A 313 30.63 -4.97 1.60
CA GLY A 313 32.03 -4.77 1.23
C GLY A 313 32.32 -3.39 0.61
N CYS A 314 33.47 -3.33 -0.04
CA CYS A 314 33.97 -2.09 -0.66
C CYS A 314 34.05 -2.19 -2.18
N LEU A 315 34.01 -3.39 -2.73
CA LEU A 315 34.27 -3.62 -4.15
C LEU A 315 32.96 -3.57 -4.94
N LYS A 316 32.63 -2.43 -5.52
CA LYS A 316 31.40 -2.23 -6.29
C LYS A 316 31.66 -2.50 -7.77
N PRO A 317 31.01 -3.52 -8.38
CA PRO A 317 31.00 -3.69 -9.84
C PRO A 317 30.23 -2.54 -10.51
N VAL A 318 30.82 -1.95 -11.54
CA VAL A 318 30.19 -0.83 -12.28
C VAL A 318 30.17 -1.03 -13.77
N ASN A 319 30.92 -2.00 -14.30
CA ASN A 319 30.94 -2.35 -15.71
C ASN A 319 31.20 -3.84 -15.91
N ASP A 320 30.69 -4.32 -17.04
CA ASP A 320 31.06 -5.62 -17.60
C ASP A 320 31.34 -5.41 -19.09
N ALA A 321 32.62 -5.29 -19.47
CA ALA A 321 33.03 -4.92 -20.83
C ALA A 321 32.50 -5.85 -21.93
N GLU A 322 32.11 -7.07 -21.60
CA GLU A 322 31.48 -8.00 -22.50
C GLU A 322 29.97 -7.75 -22.66
N ALA A 323 29.38 -6.92 -21.78
CA ALA A 323 27.97 -6.55 -21.82
C ALA A 323 27.56 -5.82 -23.11
N ASN A 324 28.50 -5.14 -23.76
CA ASN A 324 28.29 -4.44 -25.02
C ASN A 324 28.14 -5.37 -26.26
N SER A 325 28.22 -6.69 -26.09
CA SER A 325 28.18 -7.65 -27.20
C SER A 325 26.89 -8.47 -27.36
N GLY A 326 25.79 -8.08 -26.68
CA GLY A 326 24.51 -8.80 -26.66
C GLY A 326 24.45 -9.79 -25.49
N LEU A 327 23.26 -10.30 -25.11
CA LEU A 327 22.96 -11.13 -23.92
C LEU A 327 24.20 -11.87 -23.42
N SER A 328 24.86 -11.26 -22.45
CA SER A 328 26.29 -11.40 -22.26
C SER A 328 26.69 -12.70 -21.58
N ASN A 329 27.86 -13.17 -21.96
CA ASN A 329 28.63 -14.16 -21.22
C ASN A 329 29.67 -13.51 -20.31
N GLY A 330 29.51 -12.24 -19.94
CA GLY A 330 30.44 -11.53 -19.08
C GLY A 330 30.61 -12.22 -17.72
N PRO A 331 31.81 -12.20 -17.14
CA PRO A 331 32.09 -12.91 -15.91
C PRO A 331 31.25 -12.40 -14.72
N LEU A 332 30.91 -11.11 -14.66
CA LEU A 332 30.05 -10.54 -13.63
C LEU A 332 28.58 -10.95 -13.80
N PHE A 333 28.12 -11.20 -15.02
CA PHE A 333 26.82 -11.75 -15.29
C PHE A 333 26.61 -13.13 -14.64
N GLY A 334 27.66 -13.95 -14.58
CA GLY A 334 27.65 -15.22 -13.86
C GLY A 334 27.40 -15.08 -12.36
N LEU A 335 27.81 -13.97 -11.74
CA LEU A 335 27.49 -13.66 -10.34
C LEU A 335 25.99 -13.56 -10.13
N VAL A 336 25.31 -12.84 -11.02
CA VAL A 336 23.89 -12.55 -10.92
C VAL A 336 23.05 -13.78 -11.32
N ILE A 337 23.32 -14.40 -12.47
CA ILE A 337 22.50 -15.49 -13.02
C ILE A 337 22.61 -16.81 -12.26
N ASN A 338 23.81 -17.16 -11.83
CA ASN A 338 24.06 -18.48 -11.26
C ASN A 338 24.53 -18.43 -9.82
N SER A 339 24.80 -17.25 -9.27
CA SER A 339 25.48 -17.07 -7.97
C SER A 339 26.75 -17.96 -7.88
N SER A 340 27.40 -18.18 -9.02
CA SER A 340 28.40 -19.22 -9.19
C SER A 340 29.83 -18.75 -8.96
N LEU A 341 30.05 -17.41 -8.89
CA LEU A 341 31.38 -16.89 -8.61
C LEU A 341 31.76 -17.08 -7.14
N THR A 342 32.99 -17.51 -6.93
CA THR A 342 33.61 -17.50 -5.61
C THR A 342 34.21 -16.13 -5.31
N ILE A 343 34.47 -15.85 -4.04
CA ILE A 343 35.18 -14.61 -3.63
C ILE A 343 36.53 -14.52 -4.35
N ALA A 344 37.28 -15.63 -4.46
CA ALA A 344 38.56 -15.65 -5.14
C ALA A 344 38.46 -15.32 -6.63
N GLN A 345 37.41 -15.77 -7.30
CA GLN A 345 37.15 -15.39 -8.70
C GLN A 345 36.80 -13.94 -8.84
N LEU A 346 35.97 -13.37 -7.94
CA LEU A 346 35.61 -11.96 -7.97
C LEU A 346 36.83 -11.06 -7.72
N LEU A 347 37.70 -11.44 -6.78
CA LEU A 347 38.97 -10.75 -6.56
C LEU A 347 39.93 -10.87 -7.75
N GLY A 348 40.01 -12.04 -8.38
CA GLY A 348 40.78 -12.24 -9.61
C GLY A 348 40.29 -11.38 -10.76
N LEU A 349 38.95 -11.22 -10.90
CA LEU A 349 38.36 -10.29 -11.89
C LEU A 349 38.78 -8.84 -11.62
N TYR A 350 38.79 -8.44 -10.34
CA TYR A 350 39.27 -7.09 -9.95
C TYR A 350 40.76 -6.90 -10.25
N GLU A 351 41.59 -7.90 -9.95
CA GLU A 351 43.04 -7.85 -10.23
C GLU A 351 43.35 -7.73 -11.74
N ASP A 352 42.57 -8.46 -12.56
CA ASP A 352 42.71 -8.47 -14.02
C ASP A 352 42.06 -7.24 -14.70
N ASN A 353 40.98 -6.69 -14.14
CA ASN A 353 40.16 -5.61 -14.73
C ASN A 353 39.72 -4.60 -13.65
N PRO A 354 40.66 -3.86 -13.03
CA PRO A 354 40.31 -2.93 -11.95
C PRO A 354 39.33 -1.82 -12.40
N GLU A 355 39.31 -1.50 -13.68
CA GLU A 355 38.37 -0.53 -14.27
C GLU A 355 36.91 -0.95 -14.28
N TYR A 356 36.59 -2.20 -13.99
CA TYR A 356 35.20 -2.69 -13.86
C TYR A 356 34.63 -2.46 -12.47
N PHE A 357 35.46 -1.97 -11.56
CA PHE A 357 35.08 -1.83 -10.16
C PHE A 357 35.41 -0.41 -9.64
N MET A 358 34.58 0.03 -8.71
CA MET A 358 34.89 1.20 -7.91
C MET A 358 34.94 0.82 -6.43
N GLY A 359 35.72 1.58 -5.65
CA GLY A 359 35.81 1.43 -4.21
C GLY A 359 34.79 2.33 -3.52
N VAL A 360 33.88 1.74 -2.77
CA VAL A 360 32.90 2.45 -1.97
C VAL A 360 33.12 2.19 -0.47
N PRO A 361 32.69 3.09 0.43
CA PRO A 361 32.79 2.85 1.86
C PRO A 361 31.95 1.60 2.24
N PRO A 362 32.48 0.67 3.05
CA PRO A 362 31.75 -0.51 3.50
C PRO A 362 30.66 -0.12 4.51
N ASP A 363 29.52 -0.85 4.48
CA ASP A 363 28.45 -0.64 5.43
C ASP A 363 27.78 -1.97 5.86
N PRO A 364 27.84 -2.35 7.15
CA PRO A 364 27.11 -3.52 7.64
C PRO A 364 25.59 -3.34 7.59
N GLY A 365 25.10 -2.12 7.41
CA GLY A 365 23.68 -1.81 7.17
C GLY A 365 23.16 -2.37 5.85
N ARG A 366 24.04 -2.57 4.87
CA ARG A 366 23.71 -3.16 3.56
C ARG A 366 23.54 -4.69 3.59
N ARG A 367 23.68 -5.33 4.79
CA ARG A 367 23.47 -6.78 4.89
C ARG A 367 22.07 -7.19 4.41
N LEU A 368 22.01 -8.29 3.68
CA LEU A 368 20.75 -8.87 3.20
C LEU A 368 19.94 -9.43 4.38
N VAL A 369 18.63 -9.34 4.32
CA VAL A 369 17.74 -9.81 5.38
C VAL A 369 16.82 -10.93 4.90
N SER A 370 16.60 -11.93 5.75
CA SER A 370 15.61 -12.96 5.50
C SER A 370 14.20 -12.46 5.77
N LYS A 371 13.16 -13.16 5.29
CA LYS A 371 11.75 -12.86 5.58
C LYS A 371 11.49 -12.71 7.09
N LYS A 372 12.06 -13.60 7.90
CA LYS A 372 11.98 -13.51 9.36
C LYS A 372 12.61 -12.23 9.91
N ALA A 373 13.79 -11.87 9.41
CA ALA A 373 14.48 -10.65 9.84
C ALA A 373 13.69 -9.40 9.40
N TYR A 374 13.20 -9.36 8.18
CA TYR A 374 12.29 -8.32 7.67
C TYR A 374 11.07 -8.13 8.57
N LYS A 375 10.32 -9.19 8.86
CA LYS A 375 9.19 -9.16 9.81
C LYS A 375 9.57 -8.59 11.16
N ASN A 376 10.73 -8.99 11.68
CA ASN A 376 11.21 -8.52 12.99
C ASN A 376 11.57 -7.03 12.97
N ILE A 377 12.06 -6.51 11.84
CA ILE A 377 12.30 -5.06 11.68
C ILE A 377 10.99 -4.31 11.88
N PHE A 378 9.90 -4.71 11.21
CA PHE A 378 8.59 -4.06 11.37
C PHE A 378 7.94 -4.31 12.74
N LYS A 379 8.03 -5.52 13.27
CA LYS A 379 7.49 -5.85 14.61
C LYS A 379 8.21 -5.13 15.75
N ALA A 380 9.45 -4.69 15.54
CA ALA A 380 10.19 -3.87 16.50
C ALA A 380 9.82 -2.38 16.44
N GLY A 381 8.98 -1.98 15.50
CA GLY A 381 8.49 -0.62 15.34
C GLY A 381 7.41 -0.20 16.33
N ASN A 382 6.79 0.94 16.07
CA ASN A 382 5.81 1.55 16.97
C ASN A 382 4.35 1.19 16.65
N ASP A 383 4.08 0.50 15.52
CA ASP A 383 2.73 0.01 15.20
C ASP A 383 2.34 -1.14 16.12
N PRO A 384 1.18 -1.07 16.82
CA PRO A 384 0.77 -2.08 17.80
C PRO A 384 0.49 -3.47 17.18
N ASN A 385 0.28 -3.53 15.87
CA ASN A 385 0.08 -4.77 15.11
C ASN A 385 1.34 -5.18 14.34
N GLY A 386 2.50 -4.57 14.62
CA GLY A 386 3.77 -4.87 13.95
C GLY A 386 3.66 -4.73 12.43
N HIS A 387 3.02 -3.67 11.96
CA HIS A 387 2.74 -3.39 10.56
C HIS A 387 2.06 -4.56 9.80
N GLY A 388 1.12 -5.23 10.47
CA GLY A 388 0.38 -6.39 9.94
C GLY A 388 0.95 -7.74 10.37
N PHE A 389 2.24 -7.87 10.59
CA PHE A 389 2.87 -9.14 10.98
C PHE A 389 2.49 -9.65 12.38
N GLY A 390 1.87 -8.80 13.21
CA GLY A 390 1.22 -9.22 14.45
C GLY A 390 -0.07 -10.04 14.26
N PHE A 391 -0.64 -10.05 13.04
CA PHE A 391 -1.81 -10.85 12.69
C PHE A 391 -1.47 -12.23 12.11
N VAL A 392 -0.20 -12.54 11.88
CA VAL A 392 0.22 -13.87 11.43
C VAL A 392 -0.29 -14.93 12.41
N ASP A 393 -0.92 -15.99 11.90
CA ASP A 393 -1.40 -17.08 12.74
C ASP A 393 -0.20 -17.71 13.49
N PRO A 394 -0.21 -17.73 14.84
CA PRO A 394 0.90 -18.27 15.61
C PRO A 394 1.27 -19.72 15.28
N ALA A 395 0.31 -20.53 14.81
CA ALA A 395 0.58 -21.90 14.40
C ALA A 395 1.35 -21.93 13.07
N GLU A 396 1.02 -21.04 12.13
CA GLU A 396 1.74 -20.87 10.87
C GLU A 396 3.15 -20.32 11.11
N ASP A 397 3.28 -19.31 11.98
CA ASP A 397 4.59 -18.71 12.33
C ASP A 397 5.54 -19.74 12.95
N VAL A 398 5.04 -20.60 13.84
CA VAL A 398 5.82 -21.69 14.44
C VAL A 398 6.15 -22.76 13.40
N ALA A 399 5.19 -23.17 12.57
CA ALA A 399 5.37 -24.22 11.58
C ALA A 399 6.38 -23.82 10.49
N SER A 400 6.41 -22.55 10.11
CA SER A 400 7.34 -21.97 9.13
C SER A 400 8.69 -21.53 9.74
N LYS A 401 8.94 -21.78 11.03
CA LYS A 401 10.11 -21.25 11.78
C LYS A 401 10.24 -19.72 11.76
N GLY A 402 9.14 -19.02 11.49
CA GLY A 402 9.08 -17.56 11.48
C GLY A 402 9.10 -16.93 10.09
N SER A 403 9.16 -17.71 8.99
CA SER A 403 9.15 -17.15 7.63
C SER A 403 7.75 -16.76 7.13
N ALA A 404 6.65 -17.33 7.67
CA ALA A 404 5.29 -16.99 7.24
C ALA A 404 5.05 -15.48 7.21
N GLY A 405 4.86 -14.92 6.00
CA GLY A 405 4.61 -13.50 5.74
C GLY A 405 3.15 -13.15 5.49
N TYR A 406 2.27 -14.14 5.50
CA TYR A 406 0.85 -14.01 5.21
C TYR A 406 0.00 -13.94 6.48
N TYR A 407 -1.09 -13.19 6.42
CA TYR A 407 -1.96 -12.96 7.58
C TYR A 407 -3.37 -12.53 7.20
N SER A 408 -4.31 -12.58 8.14
CA SER A 408 -5.66 -12.06 7.96
C SER A 408 -6.12 -11.24 9.16
N PHE A 409 -6.91 -10.19 8.91
CA PHE A 409 -7.52 -9.38 9.94
C PHE A 409 -8.93 -8.94 9.54
N SER A 410 -9.75 -8.57 10.53
CA SER A 410 -11.09 -8.05 10.29
C SER A 410 -11.35 -6.86 11.20
N PRO A 411 -11.54 -5.65 10.63
CA PRO A 411 -11.91 -4.47 11.42
C PRO A 411 -13.38 -4.51 11.87
N GLY A 412 -14.10 -5.61 11.62
CA GLY A 412 -15.54 -5.72 11.77
C GLY A 412 -16.28 -5.30 10.48
N ARG A 413 -17.54 -4.93 10.60
CA ARG A 413 -18.39 -4.46 9.48
C ARG A 413 -18.64 -5.51 8.37
N GLY A 414 -18.40 -6.79 8.66
CA GLY A 414 -18.60 -7.90 7.71
C GLY A 414 -17.56 -7.93 6.59
N ILE A 415 -16.31 -7.54 6.90
CA ILE A 415 -15.19 -7.57 5.96
C ILE A 415 -14.00 -8.27 6.63
N ARG A 416 -13.30 -9.07 5.85
CA ARG A 416 -12.01 -9.68 6.15
C ARG A 416 -11.01 -9.26 5.10
N PHE A 417 -9.83 -8.88 5.52
CA PHE A 417 -8.67 -8.64 4.68
C PHE A 417 -7.70 -9.81 4.83
N ILE A 418 -7.14 -10.27 3.72
CA ILE A 418 -6.17 -11.37 3.68
C ILE A 418 -4.97 -10.89 2.90
N THR A 419 -3.79 -10.91 3.51
CA THR A 419 -2.52 -10.59 2.87
C THR A 419 -1.80 -11.90 2.59
N LEU A 420 -1.36 -12.09 1.34
CA LEU A 420 -0.60 -13.23 0.88
C LEU A 420 0.87 -12.85 0.65
N ASP A 421 1.75 -13.78 0.88
CA ASP A 421 3.14 -13.74 0.46
C ASP A 421 3.26 -14.55 -0.83
N THR A 422 3.46 -13.87 -1.95
CA THR A 422 3.48 -14.48 -3.28
C THR A 422 4.88 -14.62 -3.85
N ASN A 423 5.94 -14.47 -3.03
CA ASN A 423 7.31 -14.50 -3.49
C ASN A 423 7.83 -15.91 -3.65
N SER A 424 8.51 -16.12 -4.76
CA SER A 424 9.20 -17.37 -5.10
C SER A 424 10.70 -17.25 -4.83
N GLU A 425 11.13 -17.45 -3.58
CA GLU A 425 12.54 -17.30 -3.17
C GLU A 425 13.46 -18.38 -3.72
N GLY A 426 12.91 -19.53 -4.08
CA GLY A 426 13.68 -20.64 -4.63
C GLY A 426 13.97 -20.54 -6.14
N GLY A 427 13.52 -19.44 -6.77
CA GLY A 427 13.53 -19.30 -8.21
C GLY A 427 14.89 -19.04 -8.83
N ARG A 428 14.93 -19.12 -10.16
CA ARG A 428 16.06 -18.72 -10.99
C ARG A 428 15.78 -17.34 -11.54
N ILE A 429 16.81 -16.55 -11.78
CA ILE A 429 16.73 -15.14 -12.20
C ILE A 429 15.64 -14.81 -13.22
N LEU A 430 15.46 -15.62 -14.26
CA LEU A 430 14.51 -15.35 -15.33
C LEU A 430 13.05 -15.67 -14.98
N VAL A 431 12.77 -16.21 -13.80
CA VAL A 431 11.42 -16.59 -13.36
C VAL A 431 11.11 -16.20 -11.92
N SER A 432 12.08 -15.70 -11.16
CA SER A 432 11.91 -15.35 -9.75
C SER A 432 11.15 -14.04 -9.54
N SER A 433 11.07 -13.18 -10.55
CA SER A 433 10.25 -11.97 -10.49
C SER A 433 8.75 -12.29 -10.55
N GLU A 434 8.37 -13.46 -11.10
CA GLU A 434 7.00 -13.93 -11.05
C GLU A 434 6.71 -14.59 -9.70
N GLY A 435 5.43 -14.59 -9.31
CA GLY A 435 5.00 -15.13 -8.03
C GLY A 435 4.44 -16.55 -8.10
N ASN A 436 4.20 -17.11 -6.93
CA ASN A 436 3.44 -18.35 -6.72
C ASN A 436 2.90 -18.43 -5.28
N LEU A 437 2.16 -19.48 -4.96
CA LEU A 437 1.91 -19.88 -3.57
C LEU A 437 2.42 -21.31 -3.35
N ASP A 438 3.03 -21.54 -2.20
CA ASP A 438 3.29 -22.87 -1.71
C ASP A 438 2.03 -23.59 -1.19
N THR A 439 2.04 -24.89 -1.10
CA THR A 439 0.91 -25.68 -0.60
C THR A 439 0.49 -25.31 0.83
N PRO A 440 1.38 -25.10 1.82
CA PRO A 440 0.99 -24.67 3.16
C PRO A 440 0.18 -23.38 3.17
N GLN A 441 0.65 -22.35 2.49
CA GLN A 441 -0.04 -21.07 2.43
C GLN A 441 -1.37 -21.16 1.67
N PHE A 442 -1.42 -21.90 0.55
CA PHE A 442 -2.64 -22.13 -0.21
C PHE A 442 -3.74 -22.78 0.65
N ASN A 443 -3.37 -23.81 1.44
CA ASN A 443 -4.30 -24.47 2.36
C ASN A 443 -4.77 -23.53 3.47
N TRP A 444 -3.89 -22.70 3.99
CA TRP A 444 -4.25 -21.66 4.98
C TRP A 444 -5.19 -20.62 4.35
N PHE A 445 -4.92 -20.18 3.14
CA PHE A 445 -5.77 -19.23 2.42
C PHE A 445 -7.17 -19.78 2.22
N GLU A 446 -7.32 -21.03 1.74
CA GLU A 446 -8.64 -21.66 1.65
C GLU A 446 -9.37 -21.75 2.99
N LYS A 447 -8.64 -22.04 4.07
CA LYS A 447 -9.20 -22.07 5.44
C LYS A 447 -9.76 -20.69 5.85
N GLU A 448 -9.05 -19.61 5.52
CA GLU A 448 -9.51 -18.24 5.82
C GLU A 448 -10.72 -17.84 4.96
N LEU A 449 -10.78 -18.23 3.69
CA LEU A 449 -11.95 -18.05 2.82
C LEU A 449 -13.17 -18.80 3.36
N LYS A 450 -13.03 -20.06 3.77
CA LYS A 450 -14.08 -20.85 4.44
C LYS A 450 -14.60 -20.16 5.71
N LYS A 451 -13.70 -19.63 6.50
CA LYS A 451 -14.01 -18.91 7.74
C LYS A 451 -14.79 -17.61 7.47
N ALA A 452 -14.38 -16.84 6.44
CA ALA A 452 -15.08 -15.64 6.01
C ALA A 452 -16.49 -15.96 5.51
N THR A 453 -16.64 -16.97 4.66
CA THR A 453 -17.94 -17.44 4.16
C THR A 453 -18.88 -17.85 5.29
N ALA A 454 -18.36 -18.61 6.27
CA ALA A 454 -19.15 -19.02 7.43
C ALA A 454 -19.62 -17.84 8.30
N ARG A 455 -18.88 -16.73 8.28
CA ARG A 455 -19.19 -15.49 9.00
C ARG A 455 -19.95 -14.45 8.18
N ASN A 456 -20.27 -14.76 6.94
CA ASN A 456 -20.90 -13.83 6.01
C ASN A 456 -20.08 -12.53 5.81
N GLU A 457 -18.75 -12.68 5.78
CA GLU A 457 -17.78 -11.58 5.58
C GLU A 457 -17.40 -11.50 4.10
N LEU A 458 -17.32 -10.28 3.55
CA LEU A 458 -16.65 -10.01 2.27
C LEU A 458 -15.14 -10.17 2.46
N VAL A 459 -14.43 -10.59 1.41
CA VAL A 459 -12.98 -10.71 1.44
C VAL A 459 -12.35 -9.81 0.38
N ILE A 460 -11.31 -9.07 0.79
CA ILE A 460 -10.38 -8.38 -0.09
C ILE A 460 -9.01 -9.01 0.14
N VAL A 461 -8.37 -9.47 -0.93
CA VAL A 461 -7.05 -10.08 -0.92
C VAL A 461 -6.00 -9.03 -1.27
N PHE A 462 -4.89 -9.03 -0.57
CA PHE A 462 -3.69 -8.25 -0.85
C PHE A 462 -2.52 -9.18 -1.13
N SER A 463 -1.71 -8.84 -2.11
CA SER A 463 -0.42 -9.46 -2.38
C SER A 463 0.45 -8.50 -3.17
N HIS A 464 1.70 -8.85 -3.38
CA HIS A 464 2.53 -8.11 -4.32
C HIS A 464 2.15 -8.44 -5.76
N HIS A 465 2.24 -9.71 -6.14
CA HIS A 465 1.88 -10.16 -7.48
C HIS A 465 0.36 -10.18 -7.69
N ALA A 466 -0.11 -9.65 -8.80
CA ALA A 466 -1.47 -9.88 -9.26
C ALA A 466 -1.65 -11.35 -9.68
N VAL A 467 -2.88 -11.80 -9.78
CA VAL A 467 -3.17 -13.20 -10.13
C VAL A 467 -2.52 -13.62 -11.47
N THR A 468 -2.43 -12.70 -12.44
CA THR A 468 -1.77 -12.93 -13.74
C THR A 468 -0.26 -13.02 -13.68
N SER A 469 0.36 -12.61 -12.59
CA SER A 469 1.81 -12.69 -12.37
C SER A 469 2.20 -13.86 -11.46
N LEU A 470 1.30 -14.84 -11.28
CA LEU A 470 1.56 -16.06 -10.52
C LEU A 470 1.97 -17.20 -11.49
N GLY A 471 3.13 -17.00 -12.12
CA GLY A 471 3.67 -17.90 -13.15
C GLY A 471 4.88 -18.72 -12.73
N ALA A 472 5.49 -18.44 -11.57
CA ALA A 472 6.74 -19.08 -11.14
C ALA A 472 6.52 -20.53 -10.66
N ASN A 473 6.67 -21.49 -11.54
CA ASN A 473 6.57 -22.92 -11.19
C ASN A 473 7.90 -23.46 -10.61
N VAL A 474 8.33 -22.86 -9.52
CA VAL A 474 9.56 -23.23 -8.79
C VAL A 474 9.25 -23.34 -7.30
N PRO A 475 9.85 -24.31 -6.59
CA PRO A 475 9.70 -24.39 -5.14
C PRO A 475 10.19 -23.11 -4.46
N ASP A 476 9.52 -22.72 -3.41
CA ASP A 476 9.91 -21.62 -2.55
C ASP A 476 11.09 -22.01 -1.63
N GLU A 477 11.12 -21.62 -0.38
CA GLU A 477 12.23 -21.76 0.58
C GLU A 477 12.82 -23.16 0.74
N ASN A 478 12.15 -24.20 0.25
CA ASN A 478 12.63 -25.59 0.22
C ASN A 478 13.40 -25.97 -1.05
N ALA A 479 13.78 -25.01 -1.90
CA ALA A 479 14.54 -25.32 -3.09
C ALA A 479 15.88 -26.03 -2.72
N PRO A 480 16.35 -26.97 -3.54
CA PRO A 480 17.66 -27.59 -3.32
C PRO A 480 18.81 -26.59 -3.21
N SER A 481 18.68 -25.44 -3.86
CA SER A 481 19.59 -24.30 -3.76
C SER A 481 19.60 -23.67 -2.37
N CYS A 482 18.46 -23.55 -1.69
CA CYS A 482 18.41 -23.12 -0.31
C CYS A 482 19.10 -24.10 0.64
N GLY A 483 19.00 -25.40 0.40
CA GLY A 483 19.71 -26.41 1.18
C GLY A 483 21.23 -26.25 1.15
N SER A 484 21.81 -25.98 -0.02
CA SER A 484 23.25 -25.73 -0.17
C SER A 484 23.67 -24.33 0.31
N VAL A 485 22.82 -23.35 0.15
CA VAL A 485 23.06 -21.94 0.51
C VAL A 485 22.82 -21.73 2.01
N ALA A 486 21.78 -22.35 2.59
CA ALA A 486 21.54 -22.33 4.05
C ALA A 486 22.69 -23.00 4.82
N ALA A 487 23.30 -24.07 4.28
CA ALA A 487 24.51 -24.65 4.84
C ALA A 487 25.70 -23.69 4.81
N ALA A 488 25.71 -22.73 3.89
CA ALA A 488 26.70 -21.66 3.79
C ALA A 488 26.34 -20.39 4.61
N GLY A 489 25.20 -20.39 5.32
CA GLY A 489 24.74 -19.26 6.13
C GLY A 489 24.19 -18.09 5.31
N ALA A 490 23.62 -18.36 4.16
CA ALA A 490 23.01 -17.32 3.32
C ALA A 490 21.75 -16.73 3.97
N PRO A 491 21.62 -15.41 3.99
CA PRO A 491 20.51 -14.75 4.69
C PRO A 491 19.14 -14.98 4.06
N GLY A 492 19.05 -15.28 2.76
CA GLY A 492 17.79 -15.44 2.03
C GLY A 492 17.04 -16.75 2.25
N CYS A 493 17.64 -17.73 2.93
CA CYS A 493 17.05 -19.04 3.12
C CYS A 493 16.64 -19.30 4.56
N ASP A 494 15.55 -18.72 4.99
CA ASP A 494 14.84 -19.02 6.26
C ASP A 494 13.98 -20.29 6.13
N ALA A 495 14.48 -21.30 5.46
CA ALA A 495 13.76 -22.49 4.99
C ALA A 495 12.55 -22.90 5.82
N ASP A 496 11.36 -22.72 5.29
CA ASP A 496 10.16 -23.37 5.80
C ASP A 496 10.37 -24.89 5.73
N PRO A 497 10.30 -25.62 6.85
CA PRO A 497 10.53 -27.07 6.85
C PRO A 497 9.39 -27.86 6.19
N ARG A 498 8.31 -27.22 5.82
CA ARG A 498 7.16 -27.86 5.20
C ARG A 498 7.40 -28.05 3.71
N ALA A 499 6.82 -29.11 3.13
CA ALA A 499 6.89 -29.34 1.69
C ALA A 499 6.09 -28.24 0.95
N SER A 500 6.78 -27.45 0.14
CA SER A 500 6.16 -26.37 -0.62
C SER A 500 5.33 -26.87 -1.82
N THR A 501 5.61 -28.07 -2.33
CA THR A 501 4.97 -28.64 -3.52
C THR A 501 3.69 -29.44 -3.22
N PRO A 502 2.75 -29.52 -4.19
CA PRO A 502 2.76 -28.80 -5.47
C PRO A 502 2.60 -27.29 -5.32
N ILE A 503 3.34 -26.55 -6.13
CA ILE A 503 3.25 -25.11 -6.23
C ILE A 503 1.90 -24.72 -6.86
N LYS A 504 1.31 -23.61 -6.40
CA LYS A 504 0.04 -23.07 -6.85
C LYS A 504 0.23 -21.81 -7.68
N LEU A 505 -0.32 -21.83 -8.88
CA LEU A 505 -0.17 -20.80 -9.89
C LEU A 505 -1.51 -20.10 -10.20
N GLU A 506 -1.50 -19.20 -11.17
CA GLU A 506 -2.68 -18.42 -11.59
C GLU A 506 -3.97 -19.24 -11.64
N GLY A 507 -3.98 -20.37 -12.37
CA GLY A 507 -5.18 -21.21 -12.53
C GLY A 507 -5.72 -21.77 -11.22
N ASP A 508 -4.85 -22.23 -10.31
CA ASP A 508 -5.24 -22.71 -8.97
C ASP A 508 -5.89 -21.59 -8.14
N LEU A 509 -5.37 -20.38 -8.25
CA LEU A 509 -5.85 -19.22 -7.48
C LEU A 509 -7.17 -18.69 -8.05
N LEU A 510 -7.33 -18.66 -9.37
CA LEU A 510 -8.59 -18.30 -10.02
C LEU A 510 -9.70 -19.27 -9.61
N GLU A 511 -9.44 -20.60 -9.69
CA GLU A 511 -10.39 -21.61 -9.24
C GLU A 511 -10.76 -21.42 -7.76
N LEU A 512 -9.77 -21.14 -6.90
CA LEU A 512 -10.03 -20.93 -5.49
C LEU A 512 -10.85 -19.65 -5.23
N MET A 513 -10.57 -18.55 -5.92
CA MET A 513 -11.32 -17.30 -5.78
C MET A 513 -12.77 -17.46 -6.23
N HIS A 514 -13.02 -18.09 -7.38
CA HIS A 514 -14.38 -18.35 -7.88
C HIS A 514 -15.17 -19.30 -6.96
N LYS A 515 -14.50 -20.31 -6.38
CA LYS A 515 -15.12 -21.20 -5.39
C LYS A 515 -15.69 -20.47 -4.15
N TYR A 516 -15.16 -19.28 -3.83
CA TYR A 516 -15.59 -18.48 -2.68
C TYR A 516 -16.06 -17.09 -3.12
N PRO A 517 -17.30 -16.94 -3.60
CA PRO A 517 -17.80 -15.69 -4.20
C PRO A 517 -17.79 -14.48 -3.25
N ASN A 518 -17.60 -14.69 -1.94
CA ASN A 518 -17.36 -13.60 -0.99
C ASN A 518 -15.98 -12.95 -1.11
N ALA A 519 -15.03 -13.51 -1.88
CA ALA A 519 -13.79 -12.89 -2.27
C ALA A 519 -14.04 -11.97 -3.48
N ILE A 520 -14.15 -10.67 -3.22
CA ILE A 520 -14.66 -9.68 -4.20
C ILE A 520 -13.59 -8.86 -4.90
N ALA A 521 -12.37 -8.83 -4.35
CA ALA A 521 -11.26 -8.09 -4.95
C ALA A 521 -9.91 -8.69 -4.57
N TRP A 522 -8.95 -8.52 -5.51
CA TRP A 522 -7.52 -8.78 -5.35
C TRP A 522 -6.75 -7.51 -5.69
N VAL A 523 -6.03 -6.95 -4.72
CA VAL A 523 -5.29 -5.68 -4.82
C VAL A 523 -3.80 -5.98 -4.81
N ALA A 524 -3.07 -5.51 -5.81
CA ALA A 524 -1.67 -5.87 -6.04
C ALA A 524 -0.83 -4.71 -6.63
N GLY A 525 0.50 -4.90 -6.66
CA GLY A 525 1.50 -4.06 -7.31
C GLY A 525 2.23 -4.81 -8.42
N HIS A 526 3.58 -4.84 -8.36
CA HIS A 526 4.52 -5.60 -9.17
C HIS A 526 4.67 -5.17 -10.64
N SER A 527 3.57 -4.98 -11.33
CA SER A 527 3.60 -4.68 -12.79
C SER A 527 3.81 -3.20 -13.09
N HIS A 528 3.97 -2.36 -12.06
CA HIS A 528 4.19 -0.92 -12.14
C HIS A 528 3.15 -0.16 -12.96
N ASP A 529 1.92 -0.70 -13.11
CA ASP A 529 0.85 -0.10 -13.90
C ASP A 529 -0.46 0.08 -13.13
N ASN A 530 -1.19 1.14 -13.43
CA ASN A 530 -2.58 1.28 -13.03
C ASN A 530 -3.44 0.41 -13.95
N ARG A 531 -3.94 -0.73 -13.44
CA ARG A 531 -4.78 -1.62 -14.23
C ARG A 531 -5.85 -2.28 -13.40
N VAL A 532 -7.04 -2.40 -13.98
CA VAL A 532 -8.18 -3.04 -13.32
C VAL A 532 -8.80 -4.07 -14.26
N ILE A 533 -8.87 -5.32 -13.79
CA ILE A 533 -9.33 -6.44 -14.61
C ILE A 533 -10.46 -7.17 -13.87
N PRO A 534 -11.65 -7.36 -14.48
CA PRO A 534 -12.68 -8.24 -13.93
C PRO A 534 -12.35 -9.70 -14.22
N TYR A 535 -12.68 -10.57 -13.29
CA TYR A 535 -12.63 -12.02 -13.43
C TYR A 535 -14.03 -12.59 -13.14
N PRO A 536 -14.93 -12.64 -14.16
CA PRO A 536 -16.22 -13.29 -14.03
C PRO A 536 -16.05 -14.78 -13.70
N ASP A 537 -16.93 -15.32 -12.86
CA ASP A 537 -16.95 -16.77 -12.61
C ASP A 537 -17.49 -17.50 -13.85
N PRO A 538 -16.69 -18.37 -14.50
CA PRO A 538 -17.11 -19.04 -15.73
C PRO A 538 -18.26 -20.04 -15.54
N ASP A 539 -18.48 -20.50 -14.30
CA ASP A 539 -19.47 -21.56 -13.97
C ASP A 539 -20.64 -21.01 -13.14
N GLY A 540 -20.68 -19.71 -12.83
CA GLY A 540 -21.68 -19.14 -11.95
C GLY A 540 -21.87 -17.62 -12.10
N ASP A 541 -22.75 -17.06 -11.27
CA ASP A 541 -22.96 -15.63 -11.15
C ASP A 541 -21.85 -15.02 -10.24
N GLY A 542 -21.37 -13.81 -10.57
CA GLY A 542 -20.38 -13.08 -9.77
C GLY A 542 -18.96 -13.17 -10.32
N GLY A 543 -17.97 -13.10 -9.43
CA GLY A 543 -16.56 -13.02 -9.77
C GLY A 543 -15.82 -12.08 -8.83
N PHE A 544 -14.67 -11.53 -9.27
CA PHE A 544 -13.90 -10.55 -8.49
C PHE A 544 -13.16 -9.56 -9.38
N TRP A 545 -12.71 -8.47 -8.79
CA TRP A 545 -11.89 -7.46 -9.45
C TRP A 545 -10.42 -7.60 -9.05
N SER A 546 -9.51 -7.66 -10.01
CA SER A 546 -8.08 -7.45 -9.79
C SER A 546 -7.77 -5.96 -9.97
N ILE A 547 -7.12 -5.36 -8.98
CA ILE A 547 -6.79 -3.92 -8.95
C ILE A 547 -5.28 -3.81 -8.76
N ARG A 548 -4.57 -3.37 -9.80
CA ARG A 548 -3.15 -3.05 -9.75
C ARG A 548 -2.96 -1.55 -9.65
N THR A 549 -1.92 -1.13 -8.95
CA THR A 549 -1.53 0.27 -8.80
C THR A 549 -0.12 0.47 -9.32
N ALA A 550 0.13 1.60 -9.96
CA ALA A 550 1.43 1.99 -10.46
C ALA A 550 2.48 2.04 -9.35
N ALA A 551 3.73 1.81 -9.73
CA ALA A 551 4.88 1.91 -8.84
C ALA A 551 5.19 3.34 -8.39
N ILE A 552 5.93 3.45 -7.31
CA ILE A 552 6.59 4.70 -6.91
C ILE A 552 7.95 4.81 -7.57
N ALA A 553 8.64 3.69 -7.77
CA ALA A 553 9.93 3.67 -8.45
C ALA A 553 9.85 4.25 -9.86
N ASP A 554 8.78 3.97 -10.61
CA ASP A 554 8.63 4.35 -12.01
C ASP A 554 7.50 5.38 -12.22
N TRP A 555 7.54 6.09 -13.37
CA TRP A 555 6.42 6.93 -13.77
C TRP A 555 5.12 6.11 -13.90
N PRO A 556 3.96 6.57 -13.41
CA PRO A 556 3.62 7.94 -12.98
C PRO A 556 3.83 8.25 -11.48
N LYS A 557 4.42 7.36 -10.68
CA LYS A 557 4.72 7.58 -9.25
C LYS A 557 3.46 7.88 -8.44
N GLN A 558 2.45 7.02 -8.60
CA GLN A 558 1.09 7.20 -8.08
C GLN A 558 0.70 6.13 -7.06
N ASN A 559 -0.33 6.45 -6.29
CA ASN A 559 -0.94 5.60 -5.29
C ASN A 559 -2.44 5.54 -5.49
N ARG A 560 -3.13 4.68 -4.73
CA ARG A 560 -4.57 4.52 -4.87
C ARG A 560 -5.28 4.58 -3.52
N LEU A 561 -6.39 5.30 -3.48
CA LEU A 561 -7.36 5.26 -2.39
C LEU A 561 -8.49 4.31 -2.79
N ILE A 562 -8.84 3.36 -1.93
CA ILE A 562 -9.87 2.36 -2.20
C ILE A 562 -11.00 2.49 -1.19
N GLU A 563 -12.22 2.64 -1.70
CA GLU A 563 -13.45 2.74 -0.90
C GLU A 563 -14.45 1.66 -1.31
N LEU A 564 -14.90 0.85 -0.36
CA LEU A 564 -15.94 -0.15 -0.57
C LEU A 564 -17.28 0.32 -0.03
N PHE A 565 -18.32 0.26 -0.86
CA PHE A 565 -19.69 0.62 -0.50
C PHE A 565 -20.69 -0.52 -0.72
N ASP A 566 -21.63 -0.68 0.19
CA ASP A 566 -22.88 -1.41 -0.01
C ASP A 566 -23.88 -0.43 -0.65
N ASN A 567 -24.26 -0.67 -1.89
CA ASN A 567 -25.26 0.14 -2.64
C ASN A 567 -26.70 -0.06 -2.14
N ARG A 568 -26.91 -1.06 -1.31
CA ARG A 568 -28.21 -1.41 -0.71
C ARG A 568 -29.30 -1.75 -1.73
N ASP A 569 -28.89 -2.32 -2.83
CA ASP A 569 -29.75 -2.78 -3.92
C ASP A 569 -29.37 -4.16 -4.44
N GLY A 570 -28.45 -4.84 -3.73
CA GLY A 570 -27.92 -6.15 -4.09
C GLY A 570 -26.53 -6.08 -4.74
N ASP A 571 -26.02 -4.87 -4.96
CA ASP A 571 -24.67 -4.67 -5.50
C ASP A 571 -23.79 -3.89 -4.55
N LEU A 572 -22.48 -4.03 -4.73
CA LEU A 572 -21.42 -3.24 -4.10
C LEU A 572 -20.78 -2.31 -5.13
N SER A 573 -20.18 -1.22 -4.68
CA SER A 573 -19.26 -0.40 -5.46
C SER A 573 -17.89 -0.38 -4.80
N ILE A 574 -16.83 -0.68 -5.55
CA ILE A 574 -15.44 -0.48 -5.17
C ILE A 574 -14.94 0.73 -5.94
N PHE A 575 -14.59 1.81 -5.24
CA PHE A 575 -13.97 2.97 -5.86
C PHE A 575 -12.46 2.86 -5.74
N GLY A 576 -11.77 3.02 -6.85
CA GLY A 576 -10.33 3.23 -6.91
C GLY A 576 -10.06 4.68 -7.35
N THR A 577 -9.45 5.49 -6.50
CA THR A 577 -9.07 6.86 -6.83
C THR A 577 -7.55 6.97 -6.83
N VAL A 578 -6.98 7.31 -7.97
CA VAL A 578 -5.55 7.54 -8.10
C VAL A 578 -5.18 8.89 -7.50
N ILE A 579 -4.05 8.95 -6.81
CA ILE A 579 -3.49 10.17 -6.23
C ILE A 579 -2.00 10.27 -6.56
N ASP A 580 -1.55 11.48 -6.90
CA ASP A 580 -0.15 11.82 -7.03
C ASP A 580 0.45 12.13 -5.66
N HIS A 581 1.77 12.03 -5.48
CA HIS A 581 2.42 12.45 -4.24
C HIS A 581 2.37 13.98 -4.04
N ALA A 582 2.52 14.46 -2.80
CA ALA A 582 2.28 15.84 -2.40
C ALA A 582 3.36 16.86 -2.82
N ALA A 583 4.45 16.41 -3.43
CA ALA A 583 5.52 17.31 -3.85
C ALA A 583 5.04 18.35 -4.88
N PRO A 584 5.64 19.56 -4.91
CA PRO A 584 5.25 20.61 -5.83
C PRO A 584 5.33 20.24 -7.31
N VAL A 585 4.62 20.97 -8.13
CA VAL A 585 4.69 20.96 -9.59
C VAL A 585 4.67 22.40 -10.06
N PRO A 586 5.63 22.87 -10.84
CA PRO A 586 6.81 22.18 -11.39
C PRO A 586 7.91 21.91 -10.36
N ALA A 587 8.95 21.16 -10.78
CA ALA A 587 10.18 20.97 -10.04
C ALA A 587 11.01 22.26 -9.94
N PRO A 588 12.04 22.29 -9.08
CA PRO A 588 13.04 23.36 -9.09
C PRO A 588 13.61 23.63 -10.48
N GLU A 589 13.94 24.90 -10.76
CA GLU A 589 14.48 25.30 -12.05
C GLU A 589 15.84 24.62 -12.33
N PRO A 590 16.09 24.22 -13.57
CA PRO A 590 17.38 23.70 -14.02
C PRO A 590 18.57 24.57 -13.57
N GLY A 591 19.63 23.95 -13.07
CA GLY A 591 20.82 24.62 -12.52
C GLY A 591 20.70 25.09 -11.07
N ALA A 592 19.57 24.85 -10.42
CA ALA A 592 19.44 25.16 -9.01
C ALA A 592 20.34 24.27 -8.15
N ALA A 593 21.10 24.88 -7.24
CA ALA A 593 21.96 24.14 -6.30
C ALA A 593 21.12 23.33 -5.30
N ALA A 594 21.37 22.04 -5.22
CA ALA A 594 20.53 21.14 -4.43
C ALA A 594 20.77 21.18 -2.92
N ALA A 595 21.90 21.73 -2.47
CA ALA A 595 22.26 21.76 -1.05
C ALA A 595 21.20 22.37 -0.11
N GLY A 596 20.39 23.32 -0.63
CA GLY A 596 19.33 24.00 0.10
C GLY A 596 17.92 23.44 -0.13
N MET A 597 17.78 22.43 -1.01
CA MET A 597 16.48 21.91 -1.36
C MET A 597 15.81 21.18 -0.20
N SER A 598 14.52 21.43 -0.06
CA SER A 598 13.64 20.75 0.89
C SER A 598 13.34 19.32 0.44
N VAL A 599 12.84 18.48 1.36
CA VAL A 599 12.34 17.13 1.07
C VAL A 599 11.30 17.15 -0.07
N ALA A 600 10.39 18.11 -0.05
CA ALA A 600 9.36 18.23 -1.07
C ALA A 600 9.93 18.61 -2.46
N GLU A 601 10.95 19.43 -2.53
CA GLU A 601 11.63 19.77 -3.79
C GLU A 601 12.40 18.57 -4.36
N LEU A 602 13.05 17.77 -3.51
CA LEU A 602 13.68 16.52 -3.93
C LEU A 602 12.65 15.52 -4.47
N GLY A 603 11.49 15.36 -3.80
CA GLY A 603 10.39 14.55 -4.32
C GLY A 603 9.82 15.08 -5.66
N SER A 604 9.82 16.40 -5.87
CA SER A 604 9.43 17.00 -7.14
C SER A 604 10.44 16.70 -8.26
N LEU A 605 11.73 16.70 -7.94
CA LEU A 605 12.78 16.29 -8.87
C LEU A 605 12.69 14.80 -9.21
N ALA A 606 12.48 13.93 -8.20
CA ALA A 606 12.27 12.50 -8.41
C ALA A 606 11.19 12.22 -9.46
N ARG A 607 10.04 12.91 -9.33
CA ARG A 607 8.94 12.81 -10.31
C ARG A 607 9.38 13.27 -11.70
N THR A 608 10.06 14.40 -11.79
CA THR A 608 10.44 14.99 -13.08
C THR A 608 11.52 14.18 -13.78
N ILE A 609 12.53 13.71 -13.04
CA ILE A 609 13.58 12.84 -13.56
C ILE A 609 12.98 11.49 -13.97
N GLY A 610 12.12 10.90 -13.14
CA GLY A 610 11.42 9.64 -13.45
C GLY A 610 10.50 9.72 -14.69
N TYR A 611 9.87 10.87 -14.96
CA TYR A 611 9.16 11.07 -16.24
C TYR A 611 10.12 11.00 -17.44
N ASN A 612 11.31 11.54 -17.30
CA ASN A 612 12.31 11.63 -18.37
C ASN A 612 13.28 10.44 -18.41
N ASP A 613 13.05 9.42 -17.58
CA ASP A 613 13.80 8.18 -17.67
C ASP A 613 13.72 7.62 -19.10
N ASN A 614 14.86 7.29 -19.67
CA ASN A 614 14.96 6.87 -21.06
C ASN A 614 14.54 5.41 -21.33
N GLN A 615 14.24 4.65 -20.29
CA GLN A 615 13.82 3.24 -20.36
C GLN A 615 12.41 2.99 -19.83
N SER A 616 12.07 3.56 -18.68
CA SER A 616 10.79 3.36 -17.97
C SER A 616 9.96 4.63 -17.81
N GLY A 617 10.43 5.77 -18.29
CA GLY A 617 9.76 7.06 -18.17
C GLY A 617 8.54 7.23 -19.07
N GLY A 618 7.75 8.27 -18.79
CA GLY A 618 6.46 8.52 -19.47
C GLY A 618 6.52 8.71 -20.98
N GLU A 619 7.64 9.20 -21.52
CA GLU A 619 7.81 9.36 -23.00
C GLU A 619 8.13 8.05 -23.72
N HIS A 620 8.66 7.05 -23.02
CA HIS A 620 9.04 5.75 -23.57
C HIS A 620 7.93 4.70 -23.44
N CYS A 621 6.83 5.07 -22.81
CA CYS A 621 5.69 4.20 -22.70
C CYS A 621 5.09 3.92 -24.09
N ALA A 622 5.17 2.69 -24.55
CA ALA A 622 4.36 2.26 -25.68
C ALA A 622 2.86 2.42 -25.35
N PRO A 623 2.00 2.74 -26.31
CA PRO A 623 0.56 2.76 -26.10
C PRO A 623 0.12 1.48 -25.38
N ASN A 624 -0.58 1.63 -24.25
CA ASN A 624 -1.08 0.57 -23.36
C ASN A 624 -0.02 -0.15 -22.49
N ARG A 625 1.19 0.37 -22.36
CA ARG A 625 2.23 -0.15 -21.46
C ARG A 625 2.75 0.86 -20.44
N CYS A 626 2.16 2.06 -20.43
CA CYS A 626 2.52 3.08 -19.46
C CYS A 626 1.99 2.74 -18.08
N GLY A 627 2.78 2.95 -17.05
CA GLY A 627 2.37 2.84 -15.64
C GLY A 627 1.11 3.65 -15.31
N GLU A 628 0.81 4.71 -16.09
CA GLU A 628 -0.44 5.46 -15.95
C GLU A 628 -1.70 4.61 -16.14
N GLY A 629 -1.65 3.57 -16.97
CA GLY A 629 -2.81 2.80 -17.40
C GLY A 629 -3.80 3.59 -18.27
N ASP A 630 -4.82 2.89 -18.76
CA ASP A 630 -5.91 3.52 -19.51
C ASP A 630 -6.81 4.37 -18.59
N ILE A 631 -7.56 5.32 -19.14
CA ILE A 631 -8.50 6.15 -18.38
C ILE A 631 -9.54 5.30 -17.62
N SER A 632 -9.88 4.13 -18.16
CA SER A 632 -10.79 3.15 -17.54
C SER A 632 -10.17 2.34 -16.38
N ASP A 633 -8.87 2.49 -16.14
CA ASP A 633 -8.13 1.79 -15.09
C ASP A 633 -7.68 2.72 -13.96
N ARG A 634 -7.71 4.03 -14.18
CA ARG A 634 -7.25 5.04 -13.21
C ARG A 634 -8.30 5.33 -12.13
N ASN A 635 -9.24 6.24 -12.39
CA ASN A 635 -10.32 6.55 -11.46
C ASN A 635 -11.55 5.70 -11.81
N VAL A 636 -11.92 4.77 -10.96
CA VAL A 636 -12.95 3.77 -11.25
C VAL A 636 -14.02 3.64 -10.17
N GLU A 637 -15.25 3.36 -10.59
CA GLU A 637 -16.30 2.75 -9.79
C GLU A 637 -16.55 1.34 -10.35
N LEU A 638 -16.12 0.31 -9.63
CA LEU A 638 -16.25 -1.09 -10.01
C LEU A 638 -17.48 -1.67 -9.33
N LEU A 639 -18.37 -2.23 -10.12
CA LEU A 639 -19.61 -2.84 -9.63
C LEU A 639 -19.42 -4.35 -9.49
N ILE A 640 -19.96 -4.90 -8.41
CA ILE A 640 -19.98 -6.34 -8.17
C ILE A 640 -21.24 -6.71 -7.36
N GLU A 641 -21.84 -7.85 -7.62
CA GLU A 641 -22.93 -8.36 -6.81
C GLU A 641 -22.52 -8.58 -5.36
N ASP A 642 -23.41 -8.29 -4.42
CA ASP A 642 -23.16 -8.56 -3.00
C ASP A 642 -23.42 -10.04 -2.69
N PRO A 643 -22.38 -10.87 -2.53
CA PRO A 643 -22.53 -12.31 -2.34
C PRO A 643 -23.02 -12.68 -0.94
N ARG A 644 -23.14 -11.71 -0.04
CA ARG A 644 -23.53 -11.99 1.35
C ARG A 644 -24.98 -12.39 1.43
N ARG A 645 -25.25 -13.40 2.23
CA ARG A 645 -26.62 -13.77 2.57
C ARG A 645 -27.34 -12.61 3.21
N ALA A 646 -28.54 -12.32 2.73
CA ALA A 646 -29.38 -11.27 3.29
C ALA A 646 -29.80 -11.63 4.72
N GLU A 647 -29.22 -10.97 5.71
CA GLU A 647 -29.50 -11.21 7.13
C GLU A 647 -29.95 -9.94 7.86
N PRO A 648 -30.89 -10.05 8.81
CA PRO A 648 -31.25 -8.95 9.67
C PRO A 648 -30.16 -8.74 10.74
N ASP A 649 -29.80 -7.50 11.02
CA ASP A 649 -28.89 -7.15 12.11
C ASP A 649 -29.48 -6.09 13.04
N LEU A 650 -29.82 -6.49 14.26
CA LEU A 650 -30.41 -5.63 15.27
C LEU A 650 -29.31 -4.94 16.11
N THR A 651 -28.67 -3.92 15.53
CA THR A 651 -27.47 -3.30 16.08
C THR A 651 -27.71 -2.29 17.19
N ARG A 652 -28.88 -1.65 17.24
CA ARG A 652 -29.14 -0.58 18.19
C ARG A 652 -30.49 -0.76 18.88
N ILE A 653 -30.46 -0.77 20.20
CA ILE A 653 -31.65 -0.67 21.06
C ILE A 653 -31.53 0.60 21.92
N THR A 654 -32.63 1.33 22.06
CA THR A 654 -32.73 2.48 22.95
C THR A 654 -34.02 2.41 23.75
N ILE A 655 -34.01 3.00 24.95
CA ILE A 655 -35.18 3.16 25.78
C ILE A 655 -35.26 4.61 26.25
N SER A 656 -36.43 5.23 26.10
CA SER A 656 -36.65 6.62 26.46
C SER A 656 -37.91 6.79 27.32
N PRO A 657 -37.91 7.82 28.18
CA PRO A 657 -36.79 8.70 28.50
C PRO A 657 -35.71 7.98 29.35
N LYS A 658 -34.46 8.46 29.31
CA LYS A 658 -33.33 7.88 30.09
C LYS A 658 -33.54 7.89 31.61
N ARG A 659 -34.36 8.83 32.11
CA ARG A 659 -34.79 8.94 33.49
C ARG A 659 -36.22 9.47 33.55
N ARG A 660 -37.06 8.88 34.40
CA ARG A 660 -38.45 9.36 34.58
C ARG A 660 -38.89 9.21 36.05
N ALA A 661 -39.61 10.22 36.50
CA ALA A 661 -40.32 10.11 37.80
C ALA A 661 -41.69 9.50 37.53
N ILE A 662 -42.10 8.58 38.40
CA ILE A 662 -43.44 7.92 38.39
C ILE A 662 -44.07 8.02 39.78
N VAL A 663 -45.33 8.37 39.80
CA VAL A 663 -46.07 8.38 41.07
C VAL A 663 -46.39 6.94 41.51
N SER A 664 -46.17 6.63 42.78
CA SER A 664 -46.45 5.32 43.35
C SER A 664 -47.93 4.93 43.10
N GLY A 665 -48.19 3.70 42.65
CA GLY A 665 -49.51 3.21 42.27
C GLY A 665 -50.00 3.63 40.88
N ARG A 666 -49.23 4.42 40.14
CA ARG A 666 -49.57 4.87 38.76
C ARG A 666 -48.81 4.08 37.70
N GLN A 667 -49.29 4.27 36.46
CA GLN A 667 -48.61 3.76 35.27
C GLN A 667 -47.80 4.86 34.59
N THR A 668 -46.75 4.48 33.88
CA THR A 668 -46.02 5.33 32.90
C THR A 668 -45.75 4.54 31.61
N VAL A 669 -45.48 5.23 30.57
CA VAL A 669 -45.10 4.66 29.28
C VAL A 669 -43.62 4.96 29.02
N LEU A 670 -42.89 3.95 28.61
CA LEU A 670 -41.53 4.06 28.08
C LEU A 670 -41.57 3.66 26.60
N THR A 671 -40.75 4.28 25.77
CA THR A 671 -40.63 3.93 24.38
C THR A 671 -39.33 3.14 24.18
N VAL A 672 -39.41 1.93 23.66
CA VAL A 672 -38.26 1.14 23.21
C VAL A 672 -38.18 1.25 21.70
N ARG A 673 -37.00 1.61 21.20
CA ARG A 673 -36.71 1.71 19.76
C ARG A 673 -35.61 0.74 19.43
N VAL A 674 -35.80 -0.01 18.33
CA VAL A 674 -34.81 -0.98 17.80
C VAL A 674 -34.52 -0.63 16.35
N SER A 675 -33.24 -0.64 15.96
CA SER A 675 -32.80 -0.43 14.57
C SER A 675 -32.27 -1.73 14.00
N ASN A 676 -32.65 -2.03 12.78
CA ASN A 676 -32.11 -3.08 11.93
C ASN A 676 -31.17 -2.44 10.92
N THR A 677 -29.90 -2.77 10.94
CA THR A 677 -28.89 -2.29 9.98
C THR A 677 -28.43 -3.40 9.04
N GLY A 678 -29.06 -4.57 9.15
CA GLY A 678 -28.79 -5.72 8.30
C GLY A 678 -29.38 -5.59 6.90
N THR A 679 -28.96 -6.49 6.03
CA THR A 679 -29.33 -6.55 4.60
C THR A 679 -30.72 -7.14 4.35
N ALA A 680 -31.33 -7.78 5.36
CA ALA A 680 -32.71 -8.30 5.30
C ALA A 680 -33.64 -7.65 6.34
N PRO A 681 -34.97 -7.71 6.13
CA PRO A 681 -35.94 -7.35 7.17
C PRO A 681 -35.88 -8.30 8.37
N ALA A 682 -35.83 -7.73 9.57
CA ALA A 682 -35.98 -8.51 10.80
C ALA A 682 -37.45 -8.76 11.10
N THR A 683 -37.90 -9.99 11.03
CA THR A 683 -39.32 -10.37 11.29
C THR A 683 -39.47 -10.93 12.69
N GLY A 684 -40.68 -10.78 13.26
CA GLY A 684 -41.01 -11.34 14.57
C GLY A 684 -40.18 -10.81 15.75
N VAL A 685 -39.65 -9.59 15.64
CA VAL A 685 -38.76 -8.99 16.62
C VAL A 685 -39.45 -8.90 18.00
N ARG A 686 -38.80 -9.48 19.01
CA ARG A 686 -39.26 -9.47 20.40
C ARG A 686 -38.18 -8.87 21.29
N VAL A 687 -38.58 -7.88 22.07
CA VAL A 687 -37.70 -7.26 23.07
C VAL A 687 -38.00 -7.85 24.44
N ARG A 688 -36.99 -8.36 25.12
CA ARG A 688 -37.08 -8.79 26.52
C ARG A 688 -36.93 -7.59 27.44
N LEU A 689 -37.74 -7.55 28.51
CA LEU A 689 -37.72 -6.47 29.49
C LEU A 689 -37.51 -7.02 30.89
N SER A 690 -36.75 -6.31 31.70
CA SER A 690 -36.55 -6.62 33.13
C SER A 690 -36.59 -5.36 33.97
N SER A 691 -36.91 -5.54 35.22
CA SER A 691 -36.89 -4.49 36.24
C SER A 691 -35.99 -4.92 37.42
N SER A 692 -35.11 -4.05 37.87
CA SER A 692 -34.28 -4.28 39.06
C SER A 692 -35.07 -4.22 40.41
N ASN A 693 -36.33 -3.78 40.35
CA ASN A 693 -37.21 -3.69 41.53
C ASN A 693 -38.50 -4.44 41.28
N ARG A 694 -38.78 -5.49 42.08
CA ARG A 694 -39.97 -6.35 41.95
C ARG A 694 -41.31 -5.61 42.11
N ARG A 695 -41.29 -4.43 42.74
CA ARG A 695 -42.46 -3.55 42.92
C ARG A 695 -42.72 -2.65 41.72
N VAL A 696 -41.83 -2.66 40.71
CA VAL A 696 -42.01 -1.96 39.43
C VAL A 696 -42.13 -3.02 38.34
N ARG A 697 -43.35 -3.25 37.87
CA ARG A 697 -43.68 -4.32 36.93
C ARG A 697 -43.61 -3.85 35.48
N VAL A 698 -42.95 -4.64 34.67
CA VAL A 698 -42.87 -4.50 33.21
C VAL A 698 -43.34 -5.81 32.55
N PRO A 699 -43.87 -5.83 31.33
CA PRO A 699 -44.06 -7.06 30.60
C PRO A 699 -42.73 -7.75 30.35
N LYS A 700 -42.66 -9.09 30.47
CA LYS A 700 -41.41 -9.83 30.21
C LYS A 700 -40.91 -9.69 28.80
N THR A 701 -41.82 -9.55 27.84
CA THR A 701 -41.52 -9.44 26.41
C THR A 701 -42.55 -8.56 25.73
N VAL A 702 -42.11 -7.73 24.79
CA VAL A 702 -42.97 -6.96 23.88
C VAL A 702 -42.61 -7.28 22.43
N ARG A 703 -43.60 -7.29 21.54
CA ARG A 703 -43.37 -7.48 20.10
C ARG A 703 -43.27 -6.12 19.44
N ILE A 704 -42.26 -5.98 18.58
CA ILE A 704 -42.13 -4.85 17.66
C ILE A 704 -42.70 -5.19 16.29
N GLY A 705 -42.71 -6.51 15.95
CA GLY A 705 -43.20 -6.97 14.63
C GLY A 705 -42.04 -7.11 13.64
N SER A 706 -42.18 -6.47 12.49
CA SER A 706 -41.14 -6.44 11.46
C SER A 706 -40.44 -5.08 11.46
N ILE A 707 -39.12 -5.11 11.27
CA ILE A 707 -38.29 -3.93 11.07
C ILE A 707 -37.61 -4.06 9.71
N GLY A 708 -37.98 -3.21 8.78
CA GLY A 708 -37.39 -3.23 7.43
C GLY A 708 -35.88 -3.13 7.45
N ARG A 709 -35.25 -3.50 6.37
CA ARG A 709 -33.83 -3.25 6.10
C ARG A 709 -33.52 -1.77 6.39
N ASP A 710 -32.46 -1.50 7.14
CA ASP A 710 -32.06 -0.15 7.60
C ASP A 710 -33.17 0.63 8.32
N GLY A 711 -34.21 -0.08 8.74
CA GLY A 711 -35.35 0.49 9.39
C GLY A 711 -35.18 0.65 10.90
N THR A 712 -36.07 1.43 11.47
CA THR A 712 -36.20 1.57 12.91
C THR A 712 -37.68 1.45 13.27
N ALA A 713 -37.98 0.61 14.26
CA ALA A 713 -39.31 0.54 14.82
C ALA A 713 -39.30 0.78 16.33
N SER A 714 -40.43 1.24 16.83
CA SER A 714 -40.59 1.51 18.25
C SER A 714 -41.85 0.87 18.82
N VAL A 715 -41.81 0.56 20.10
CA VAL A 715 -42.94 0.04 20.85
C VAL A 715 -43.05 0.77 22.18
N GLU A 716 -44.28 1.04 22.55
CA GLU A 716 -44.59 1.60 23.86
C GLU A 716 -44.74 0.48 24.91
N VAL A 717 -44.03 0.68 26.03
CA VAL A 717 -44.01 -0.25 27.17
C VAL A 717 -44.69 0.42 28.35
N ARG A 718 -45.81 -0.13 28.76
CA ARG A 718 -46.50 0.32 29.96
C ARG A 718 -45.87 -0.28 31.20
N VAL A 719 -45.40 0.58 32.12
CA VAL A 719 -44.74 0.24 33.36
C VAL A 719 -45.64 0.61 34.54
N ARG A 720 -45.91 -0.33 35.42
CA ARG A 720 -46.77 -0.13 36.59
C ARG A 720 -45.95 -0.17 37.87
N SER A 721 -46.11 0.81 38.70
CA SER A 721 -45.36 0.93 40.00
C SER A 721 -46.27 0.62 41.19
N TYR A 722 -45.75 -0.24 42.07
CA TYR A 722 -46.35 -0.58 43.38
C TYR A 722 -45.35 -0.29 44.55
N GLY A 723 -44.21 0.35 44.24
CA GLY A 723 -43.15 0.64 45.20
C GLY A 723 -43.45 1.84 46.08
N ARG A 724 -42.62 2.08 47.12
CA ARG A 724 -42.72 3.22 48.01
C ARG A 724 -42.12 4.49 47.39
N PRO A 725 -42.53 5.69 47.80
CA PRO A 725 -41.82 6.89 47.43
C PRO A 725 -40.32 6.80 47.77
N GLY A 726 -39.46 7.25 46.88
CA GLY A 726 -37.99 7.12 46.99
C GLY A 726 -37.41 5.87 46.37
N ASP A 727 -38.20 4.81 46.15
CA ASP A 727 -37.74 3.61 45.47
C ASP A 727 -37.23 3.96 44.06
N ARG A 728 -36.20 3.22 43.63
CA ARG A 728 -35.64 3.30 42.29
C ARG A 728 -35.76 1.96 41.57
N ALA A 729 -35.94 2.00 40.27
CA ALA A 729 -35.92 0.83 39.44
C ALA A 729 -35.18 1.12 38.13
N ARG A 730 -34.23 0.28 37.78
CA ARG A 730 -33.65 0.28 36.42
C ARG A 730 -34.48 -0.69 35.59
N ILE A 731 -35.06 -0.17 34.47
CA ILE A 731 -35.71 -0.97 33.48
C ILE A 731 -34.71 -1.21 32.38
N THR A 732 -34.47 -2.47 32.01
CA THR A 732 -33.57 -2.88 30.95
C THR A 732 -34.37 -3.55 29.83
N ALA A 733 -34.16 -3.11 28.60
CA ALA A 733 -34.69 -3.71 27.38
C ALA A 733 -33.54 -4.39 26.63
N SER A 734 -33.73 -5.61 26.15
CA SER A 734 -32.70 -6.36 25.40
C SER A 734 -33.27 -7.08 24.18
N VAL A 735 -32.47 -7.13 23.13
CA VAL A 735 -32.77 -7.83 21.86
C VAL A 735 -31.44 -8.23 21.22
N ALA A 736 -31.32 -9.45 20.69
CA ALA A 736 -30.13 -9.94 19.97
C ALA A 736 -28.80 -9.62 20.69
N GLY A 737 -28.71 -9.90 21.99
CA GLY A 737 -27.50 -9.63 22.79
C GLY A 737 -27.26 -8.15 23.17
N ARG A 738 -27.97 -7.21 22.59
CA ARG A 738 -27.87 -5.77 22.89
C ARG A 738 -28.86 -5.37 23.99
N SER A 739 -28.50 -4.36 24.77
CA SER A 739 -29.37 -3.87 25.83
C SER A 739 -29.31 -2.36 26.02
N ALA A 740 -30.42 -1.79 26.47
CA ALA A 740 -30.53 -0.38 26.90
C ALA A 740 -31.33 -0.26 28.18
N GLY A 741 -31.02 0.74 28.99
CA GLY A 741 -31.64 0.94 30.29
C GLY A 741 -32.15 2.35 30.52
N THR A 742 -33.21 2.45 31.36
CA THR A 742 -33.74 3.70 31.92
C THR A 742 -33.90 3.61 33.42
N LEU A 743 -33.79 4.73 34.10
CA LEU A 743 -33.98 4.82 35.55
C LEU A 743 -35.34 5.44 35.88
N LEU A 744 -36.16 4.71 36.65
CA LEU A 744 -37.39 5.20 37.20
C LEU A 744 -37.20 5.54 38.68
N VAL A 745 -37.74 6.71 39.10
CA VAL A 745 -37.72 7.17 40.48
C VAL A 745 -39.17 7.38 40.94
N LEU A 746 -39.57 6.72 42.01
CA LEU A 746 -40.94 6.77 42.54
C LEU A 746 -41.12 8.04 43.39
N ARG A 747 -42.19 8.78 43.16
CA ARG A 747 -42.59 9.97 43.91
C ARG A 747 -43.86 9.71 44.73
N PRO A 748 -44.07 10.44 45.82
CA PRO A 748 -45.33 10.35 46.58
C PRO A 748 -46.52 10.79 45.74
N ARG A 749 -47.72 10.32 46.03
CA ARG A 749 -48.95 10.90 45.55
C ARG A 749 -49.01 12.34 46.14
N GLY A 750 -48.97 13.34 45.28
CA GLY A 750 -49.19 14.70 45.75
C GLY A 750 -50.54 14.78 46.47
N GLY A 751 -50.54 15.18 47.74
CA GLY A 751 -51.76 15.60 48.38
C GLY A 751 -52.31 16.80 47.61
N ARG A 752 -53.59 16.83 47.33
CA ARG A 752 -54.26 18.07 46.94
C ARG A 752 -54.04 19.03 48.11
N ARG A 753 -53.37 20.12 47.91
CA ARG A 753 -53.59 21.32 48.68
C ARG A 753 -54.74 22.09 48.07
#